data_25fbf372303069659ceb8c7f1178f643
#
_entry.id   25fbf372303069659ceb8c7f1178f643
#
_cell.length_a   1.000
_cell.length_b   1.000
_cell.length_c   1.000
_cell.angle_alpha   90.00
_cell.angle_beta   90.00
_cell.angle_gamma   90.00
#
_symmetry.space_group_name_H-M   'P 1'
#
loop_
_entity.id
_entity.type
_entity.pdbx_description
1 polymer ?
#
loop_
_entity_poly.entity_id
_entity_poly.type
_entity_poly.pdbx_seq_one_letter_code
_entity_poly.pdbx_strand_id
1 'polypeptide(L)'
;MWKGCIIATVAAVTAAIIIAFFIFSKAAVPPEMKPWEKYRLPATLSPQYYNVTLWPRLEMDTNGLYIFTGHSGVAFVCMNKTRWILIHSNKLNYILTPDGHHAMLTGMAGTKAPAIKKTWLQVETQYLVVELSEKLQVGKTYWLFTEFQGELTDSLGGFYRSEYYEDGVKRVVATTQMQPTDARKAFPCFDEPAMKAVFHMTLIHVPGTKALANAMEIGTKLITLNNQTVLQTKFEPTKKMSTYLLAFIVSDFDFIRAPQREKVLIRIWARRKAINSGQGDYSLNITGLLLDFFQYYYNTSYPLHKSDQVALPDFSAGAMENWGLVTYRETTLLYDPEVSSNEDKEDVVIVISHELAHMWFGNLVTMKWWNDVWLNEGFATYVSYLGASEAEPTWNLMVLDVIQPALLVDSQGSSHPLSCLEDAINTPKEISALFNSITYKKGAAVLRMLSEVLSEPVFVKGLIAYLNQFAYGNTVYTDLWGQIQAVNLNPELNLPATINEIMNRWTLQMGFPVVTIDTQTGRITQKLFLLDPDTQLGRPSSYEYEWFVPIKWMKNGTNMGQYWLLNETDTHLSMKTNNKWVLANLNISGFYRVNYDSQNWQRLLSQLTTDHTAIPIINRAQIIDDAFSLSRAKIISTTVALSTTKYLSKETEYVPWESAVRNLNHFSDMLEQTEVYDAMQNYLRQKVQPLFTYFKKITSDWTQIPSRHTDQYNQINAISLGCKTGVEGCMNLTSMWYNKWMENPSKNLIHPNLKATVYCYAISIGGDAEWEFGWKMYKNATIAAEAKKLMSALSCTRKPLLLQRYLKYTLDPNMIRKQDVAFIMAHAASSVVGRTQAWNFIRANWHHFVKEPQSFPITLFFSCSTKINASPRIHPQLQQFRDEIASAGLESTVWTVDQQIERTKANMKWVAENKEQIKKWLTEESA
;
A
#
# COMPACT_ATOMS: atom_id res chain seq x y z
N MET A 1 -16.60 79.79 -3.22
CA MET A 1 -15.21 79.31 -3.00
C MET A 1 -15.11 77.94 -2.37
N TRP A 2 -16.02 77.51 -1.52
CA TRP A 2 -15.89 76.18 -0.81
C TRP A 2 -16.13 74.90 -1.67
N LYS A 3 -16.99 74.95 -2.67
CA LYS A 3 -17.26 73.80 -3.55
C LYS A 3 -16.09 73.43 -4.52
N GLY A 4 -15.31 74.44 -4.91
CA GLY A 4 -14.14 74.21 -5.78
C GLY A 4 -12.94 73.49 -5.05
N CYS A 5 -12.73 73.77 -3.75
CA CYS A 5 -11.70 73.17 -2.93
C CYS A 5 -11.98 71.67 -2.64
N ILE A 6 -13.24 71.27 -2.45
CA ILE A 6 -13.60 69.90 -2.14
C ILE A 6 -13.43 69.03 -3.40
N ILE A 7 -13.78 69.53 -4.59
CA ILE A 7 -13.60 68.78 -5.85
C ILE A 7 -12.10 68.61 -6.18
N ALA A 8 -11.27 69.64 -5.92
CA ALA A 8 -9.85 69.56 -6.15
C ALA A 8 -9.16 68.58 -5.17
N THR A 9 -9.62 68.53 -3.91
CA THR A 9 -9.09 67.60 -2.90
C THR A 9 -9.49 66.17 -3.18
N VAL A 10 -10.72 65.89 -3.60
CA VAL A 10 -11.17 64.56 -3.99
C VAL A 10 -10.46 64.07 -5.25
N ALA A 11 -10.24 64.92 -6.24
CA ALA A 11 -9.49 64.56 -7.45
C ALA A 11 -8.01 64.28 -7.16
N ALA A 12 -7.39 65.05 -6.25
CA ALA A 12 -6.00 64.81 -5.82
C ALA A 12 -5.85 63.52 -5.02
N VAL A 13 -6.80 63.17 -4.14
CA VAL A 13 -6.82 61.90 -3.38
C VAL A 13 -7.08 60.73 -4.30
N THR A 14 -8.00 60.85 -5.26
CA THR A 14 -8.26 59.80 -6.25
C THR A 14 -7.05 59.56 -7.16
N ALA A 15 -6.36 60.61 -7.60
CA ALA A 15 -5.15 60.50 -8.38
C ALA A 15 -3.99 59.88 -7.56
N ALA A 16 -3.86 60.23 -6.28
CA ALA A 16 -2.87 59.64 -5.37
C ALA A 16 -3.16 58.14 -5.10
N ILE A 17 -4.46 57.76 -4.98
CA ILE A 17 -4.88 56.36 -4.82
C ILE A 17 -4.61 55.57 -6.10
N ILE A 18 -4.89 56.16 -7.28
CA ILE A 18 -4.62 55.54 -8.57
C ILE A 18 -3.11 55.42 -8.81
N ILE A 19 -2.31 56.40 -8.47
CA ILE A 19 -0.86 56.37 -8.55
C ILE A 19 -0.26 55.36 -7.53
N ALA A 20 -0.79 55.30 -6.31
CA ALA A 20 -0.41 54.28 -5.32
C ALA A 20 -0.83 52.89 -5.82
N PHE A 21 -2.00 52.71 -6.41
CA PHE A 21 -2.40 51.43 -7.02
C PHE A 21 -1.50 51.02 -8.18
N PHE A 22 -1.09 51.98 -9.05
CA PHE A 22 -0.11 51.72 -10.11
C PHE A 22 1.33 51.49 -9.60
N ILE A 23 1.72 52.08 -8.47
CA ILE A 23 3.01 51.86 -7.84
C ILE A 23 3.00 50.52 -7.07
N PHE A 24 1.89 50.16 -6.39
CA PHE A 24 1.73 48.87 -5.74
C PHE A 24 1.36 47.72 -6.72
N SER A 25 0.77 48.00 -7.89
CA SER A 25 0.55 46.99 -8.94
C SER A 25 1.83 46.69 -9.75
N LYS A 26 2.87 47.52 -9.61
CA LYS A 26 4.25 47.07 -9.84
C LYS A 26 4.85 46.36 -8.63
N ALA A 27 4.04 45.62 -7.86
CA ALA A 27 4.54 44.52 -7.05
C ALA A 27 5.43 43.70 -7.99
N ALA A 28 6.69 43.58 -7.66
CA ALA A 28 7.69 42.88 -8.43
C ALA A 28 7.09 41.55 -8.89
N VAL A 29 6.97 41.33 -10.19
CA VAL A 29 6.70 39.99 -10.73
C VAL A 29 7.71 39.10 -10.03
N PRO A 30 7.30 38.07 -9.29
CA PRO A 30 8.25 37.18 -8.61
C PRO A 30 9.30 36.80 -9.65
N PRO A 31 10.59 36.84 -9.36
CA PRO A 31 11.62 36.51 -10.31
C PRO A 31 11.29 35.15 -10.92
N GLU A 32 11.24 35.06 -12.23
CA GLU A 32 10.91 33.82 -12.94
C GLU A 32 11.85 32.72 -12.41
N MET A 33 11.25 31.66 -11.81
CA MET A 33 12.02 30.53 -11.26
C MET A 33 12.89 29.94 -12.36
N LYS A 34 14.17 29.80 -12.08
CA LYS A 34 15.10 29.20 -13.02
C LYS A 34 14.76 27.71 -13.22
N PRO A 35 15.08 27.11 -14.39
CA PRO A 35 14.71 25.74 -14.67
C PRO A 35 15.16 24.71 -13.60
N TRP A 36 16.31 24.91 -12.98
CA TRP A 36 16.85 24.03 -11.95
C TRP A 36 16.30 24.27 -10.52
N GLU A 37 15.47 25.26 -10.36
CA GLU A 37 14.73 25.53 -9.12
C GLU A 37 13.36 24.82 -9.09
N LYS A 38 12.95 24.20 -10.23
CA LYS A 38 11.73 23.39 -10.37
C LYS A 38 12.07 21.91 -10.19
N TYR A 39 11.21 21.17 -9.50
CA TYR A 39 11.39 19.73 -9.29
C TYR A 39 11.17 18.89 -10.56
N ARG A 40 10.28 19.36 -11.47
CA ARG A 40 9.94 18.68 -12.72
C ARG A 40 10.94 18.99 -13.82
N LEU A 41 11.34 17.94 -14.56
CA LEU A 41 12.19 18.09 -15.74
C LEU A 41 11.47 18.90 -16.82
N PRO A 42 12.17 19.86 -17.48
CA PRO A 42 11.62 20.54 -18.63
C PRO A 42 11.50 19.57 -19.83
N ALA A 43 10.46 19.73 -20.65
CA ALA A 43 10.25 18.93 -21.87
C ALA A 43 11.22 19.33 -23.02
N THR A 44 12.52 19.46 -22.70
CA THR A 44 13.55 19.91 -23.66
C THR A 44 14.40 18.76 -24.17
N LEU A 45 14.52 17.67 -23.41
CA LEU A 45 15.38 16.53 -23.71
C LEU A 45 14.59 15.23 -23.59
N SER A 46 14.91 14.23 -24.42
CA SER A 46 14.30 12.91 -24.38
C SER A 46 15.39 11.84 -24.40
N PRO A 47 15.56 11.04 -23.32
CA PRO A 47 16.53 9.96 -23.29
C PRO A 47 16.16 8.86 -24.28
N GLN A 48 17.17 8.20 -24.83
CA GLN A 48 17.03 7.07 -25.75
C GLN A 48 17.55 5.78 -25.11
N TYR A 49 18.78 5.81 -24.64
CA TYR A 49 19.39 4.69 -23.96
C TYR A 49 20.48 5.14 -23.00
N TYR A 50 20.78 4.29 -22.02
CA TYR A 50 21.86 4.42 -21.05
C TYR A 50 22.85 3.27 -21.19
N ASN A 51 24.15 3.56 -21.00
CA ASN A 51 25.16 2.56 -20.70
C ASN A 51 25.65 2.79 -19.27
N VAL A 52 25.37 1.83 -18.38
CA VAL A 52 25.69 1.94 -16.96
C VAL A 52 26.59 0.79 -16.53
N THR A 53 27.73 1.13 -15.95
CA THR A 53 28.64 0.15 -15.34
C THR A 53 28.78 0.49 -13.87
N LEU A 54 28.52 -0.47 -12.98
CA LEU A 54 28.59 -0.30 -11.53
C LEU A 54 29.43 -1.39 -10.89
N TRP A 55 30.18 -1.01 -9.87
CA TRP A 55 30.99 -1.90 -9.07
C TRP A 55 30.72 -1.71 -7.58
N PRO A 56 29.76 -2.45 -6.98
CA PRO A 56 29.56 -2.46 -5.53
C PRO A 56 30.71 -3.17 -4.82
N ARG A 57 31.10 -2.65 -3.67
CA ARG A 57 32.02 -3.30 -2.75
C ARG A 57 31.21 -3.91 -1.62
N LEU A 58 31.30 -5.21 -1.44
CA LEU A 58 30.61 -5.96 -0.38
C LEU A 58 31.41 -6.04 0.92
N GLU A 59 32.53 -5.33 0.97
CA GLU A 59 33.41 -5.15 2.13
C GLU A 59 33.57 -3.66 2.40
N MET A 60 33.81 -3.32 3.67
CA MET A 60 34.06 -1.93 4.07
C MET A 60 35.41 -1.46 3.49
N ASP A 61 35.45 -0.21 3.09
CA ASP A 61 36.69 0.49 2.76
C ASP A 61 37.49 0.87 4.03
N THR A 62 38.60 1.54 3.84
CA THR A 62 39.47 2.00 4.93
C THR A 62 38.80 3.03 5.84
N ASN A 63 37.72 3.65 5.42
CA ASN A 63 36.92 4.61 6.19
C ASN A 63 35.74 3.93 6.91
N GLY A 64 35.57 2.61 6.78
CA GLY A 64 34.45 1.86 7.35
C GLY A 64 33.14 2.00 6.55
N LEU A 65 33.20 2.42 5.29
CA LEU A 65 32.04 2.60 4.43
C LEU A 65 31.95 1.49 3.38
N TYR A 66 30.73 1.06 3.08
CA TYR A 66 30.44 0.27 1.89
C TYR A 66 30.19 1.24 0.73
N ILE A 67 30.98 1.14 -0.33
CA ILE A 67 30.88 2.05 -1.47
C ILE A 67 30.59 1.31 -2.77
N PHE A 68 30.06 2.03 -3.74
CA PHE A 68 30.06 1.61 -5.13
C PHE A 68 30.70 2.69 -6.00
N THR A 69 31.35 2.28 -7.08
CA THR A 69 31.88 3.19 -8.11
C THR A 69 31.22 2.85 -9.44
N GLY A 70 31.12 3.81 -10.31
CA GLY A 70 30.52 3.55 -11.62
C GLY A 70 30.69 4.70 -12.59
N HIS A 71 30.35 4.39 -13.81
CA HIS A 71 30.18 5.41 -14.85
C HIS A 71 28.88 5.19 -15.60
N SER A 72 28.28 6.27 -16.05
CA SER A 72 27.05 6.27 -16.80
C SER A 72 27.13 7.19 -17.98
N GLY A 73 26.69 6.72 -19.13
CA GLY A 73 26.48 7.53 -20.31
C GLY A 73 25.03 7.47 -20.75
N VAL A 74 24.44 8.60 -21.10
CA VAL A 74 23.07 8.69 -21.62
C VAL A 74 23.04 9.35 -22.98
N ALA A 75 22.46 8.67 -23.97
CA ALA A 75 22.08 9.24 -25.25
C ALA A 75 20.70 9.89 -25.15
N PHE A 76 20.59 11.15 -25.55
CA PHE A 76 19.32 11.87 -25.55
C PHE A 76 19.16 12.75 -26.79
N VAL A 77 17.93 12.97 -27.22
CA VAL A 77 17.56 13.88 -28.31
C VAL A 77 17.14 15.23 -27.73
N CYS A 78 17.60 16.32 -28.34
CA CYS A 78 17.12 17.65 -28.03
C CYS A 78 15.75 17.89 -28.69
N MET A 79 14.69 18.02 -27.87
CA MET A 79 13.33 18.25 -28.33
C MET A 79 13.02 19.74 -28.50
N ASN A 80 13.58 20.59 -27.62
CA ASN A 80 13.46 22.04 -27.68
C ASN A 80 14.83 22.70 -27.41
N LYS A 81 15.12 23.83 -28.09
CA LYS A 81 16.38 24.55 -27.94
C LYS A 81 16.64 24.93 -26.49
N THR A 82 17.72 24.42 -25.91
CA THR A 82 18.12 24.69 -24.52
C THR A 82 19.65 24.82 -24.42
N ARG A 83 20.11 25.61 -23.45
CA ARG A 83 21.53 25.62 -23.02
C ARG A 83 21.73 24.89 -21.70
N TRP A 84 20.69 24.32 -21.17
CA TRP A 84 20.67 23.63 -19.90
C TRP A 84 20.41 22.14 -20.10
N ILE A 85 21.26 21.29 -19.52
CA ILE A 85 20.99 19.88 -19.31
C ILE A 85 20.72 19.72 -17.81
N LEU A 86 19.52 19.34 -17.45
CA LEU A 86 19.12 18.97 -16.10
C LEU A 86 18.97 17.47 -16.05
N ILE A 87 19.71 16.81 -15.18
CA ILE A 87 19.63 15.38 -14.97
C ILE A 87 19.61 15.11 -13.47
N HIS A 88 18.69 14.26 -13.02
CA HIS A 88 18.56 13.96 -11.58
C HIS A 88 19.80 13.23 -11.05
N SER A 89 20.24 13.65 -9.86
CA SER A 89 21.38 13.10 -9.14
C SER A 89 21.24 13.38 -7.65
N ASN A 90 21.37 12.37 -6.82
CA ASN A 90 21.28 12.50 -5.38
C ASN A 90 22.31 11.62 -4.68
N LYS A 91 23.07 12.19 -3.72
CA LYS A 91 24.10 11.49 -2.92
C LYS A 91 25.19 10.81 -3.74
N LEU A 92 25.50 11.32 -4.94
CA LEU A 92 26.60 10.87 -5.78
C LEU A 92 27.76 11.86 -5.75
N ASN A 93 28.98 11.37 -5.56
CA ASN A 93 30.23 12.12 -5.65
C ASN A 93 30.85 11.88 -7.02
N TYR A 94 31.13 12.94 -7.76
CA TYR A 94 31.63 12.86 -9.14
C TYR A 94 33.14 12.91 -9.19
N ILE A 95 33.71 12.13 -10.11
CA ILE A 95 35.08 12.26 -10.56
C ILE A 95 35.06 13.35 -11.64
N LEU A 96 35.75 14.46 -11.34
CA LEU A 96 35.76 15.61 -12.26
C LEU A 96 36.59 15.31 -13.50
N THR A 97 36.16 15.83 -14.64
CA THR A 97 36.92 15.82 -15.89
C THR A 97 38.17 16.67 -15.76
N PRO A 98 39.15 16.53 -16.67
CA PRO A 98 40.36 17.40 -16.67
C PRO A 98 40.01 18.89 -16.69
N ASP A 99 38.89 19.28 -17.28
CA ASP A 99 38.41 20.67 -17.34
C ASP A 99 37.63 21.10 -16.09
N GLY A 100 37.55 20.23 -15.05
CA GLY A 100 36.90 20.52 -13.77
C GLY A 100 35.37 20.38 -13.80
N HIS A 101 34.79 19.70 -14.78
CA HIS A 101 33.33 19.48 -14.87
C HIS A 101 32.92 18.10 -14.34
N HIS A 102 31.67 18.00 -13.91
CA HIS A 102 31.05 16.76 -13.41
C HIS A 102 30.66 15.79 -14.56
N ALA A 103 30.70 16.24 -15.80
CA ALA A 103 30.28 15.47 -16.96
C ALA A 103 31.03 15.85 -18.21
N MET A 104 31.05 14.98 -19.22
CA MET A 104 31.51 15.25 -20.59
C MET A 104 30.33 15.17 -21.55
N LEU A 105 30.24 16.10 -22.50
CA LEU A 105 29.22 16.12 -23.54
C LEU A 105 29.82 15.93 -24.92
N THR A 106 29.31 14.96 -25.68
CA THR A 106 29.71 14.74 -27.09
C THR A 106 28.48 14.73 -27.99
N GLY A 107 28.65 15.18 -29.23
CA GLY A 107 27.62 15.05 -30.24
C GLY A 107 27.66 13.66 -30.90
N MET A 108 26.51 13.12 -31.29
CA MET A 108 26.42 11.86 -31.98
C MET A 108 26.07 12.04 -33.46
N ALA A 109 26.35 11.03 -34.28
CA ALA A 109 26.06 11.03 -35.74
C ALA A 109 26.55 12.30 -36.48
N GLY A 110 27.81 12.71 -36.23
CA GLY A 110 28.41 13.90 -36.86
C GLY A 110 27.95 15.25 -36.29
N THR A 111 27.12 15.26 -35.25
CA THR A 111 26.69 16.48 -34.55
C THR A 111 27.86 17.00 -33.69
N LYS A 112 28.17 18.31 -33.77
CA LYS A 112 29.13 18.95 -32.87
C LYS A 112 28.42 19.36 -31.57
N ALA A 113 28.93 18.92 -30.43
CA ALA A 113 28.40 19.35 -29.12
C ALA A 113 28.93 20.76 -28.75
N PRO A 114 28.09 21.62 -28.13
CA PRO A 114 28.57 22.83 -27.49
C PRO A 114 29.52 22.50 -26.33
N ALA A 115 30.46 23.39 -26.03
CA ALA A 115 31.32 23.23 -24.84
C ALA A 115 30.49 23.40 -23.56
N ILE A 116 30.86 22.65 -22.51
CA ILE A 116 30.34 22.87 -21.17
C ILE A 116 30.99 24.14 -20.61
N LYS A 117 30.15 25.04 -20.11
CA LYS A 117 30.61 26.30 -19.49
C LYS A 117 30.76 26.14 -17.98
N LYS A 118 29.81 25.44 -17.34
CA LYS A 118 29.80 25.21 -15.89
C LYS A 118 28.93 23.97 -15.55
N THR A 119 29.31 23.28 -14.48
CA THR A 119 28.50 22.23 -13.88
C THR A 119 28.42 22.43 -12.36
N TRP A 120 27.28 22.08 -11.74
CA TRP A 120 27.12 22.06 -10.28
C TRP A 120 26.00 21.12 -9.86
N LEU A 121 25.97 20.74 -8.58
CA LEU A 121 24.92 19.97 -7.95
C LEU A 121 23.90 20.91 -7.29
N GLN A 122 22.64 20.81 -7.70
CA GLN A 122 21.52 21.51 -7.10
C GLN A 122 20.84 20.55 -6.11
N VAL A 123 21.19 20.68 -4.84
CA VAL A 123 20.83 19.69 -3.80
C VAL A 123 19.31 19.62 -3.55
N GLU A 124 18.64 20.78 -3.49
CA GLU A 124 17.21 20.86 -3.16
C GLU A 124 16.33 20.11 -4.19
N THR A 125 16.55 20.36 -5.47
CA THR A 125 15.81 19.73 -6.57
C THR A 125 16.47 18.46 -7.10
N GLN A 126 17.62 18.09 -6.50
CA GLN A 126 18.38 16.86 -6.79
C GLN A 126 18.85 16.77 -8.26
N TYR A 127 19.41 17.85 -8.81
CA TYR A 127 19.95 17.89 -10.16
C TYR A 127 21.49 17.99 -10.20
N LEU A 128 22.08 17.29 -11.16
CA LEU A 128 23.30 17.72 -11.79
C LEU A 128 22.92 18.69 -12.91
N VAL A 129 23.33 19.95 -12.80
CA VAL A 129 23.08 21.01 -13.78
C VAL A 129 24.29 21.20 -14.65
N VAL A 130 24.11 21.19 -15.99
CA VAL A 130 25.15 21.44 -16.98
C VAL A 130 24.74 22.66 -17.80
N GLU A 131 25.51 23.75 -17.67
CA GLU A 131 25.38 24.95 -18.47
C GLU A 131 26.28 24.84 -19.71
N LEU A 132 25.71 25.07 -20.89
CA LEU A 132 26.40 25.00 -22.16
C LEU A 132 26.74 26.42 -22.67
N SER A 133 27.83 26.55 -23.43
CA SER A 133 28.21 27.80 -24.10
C SER A 133 27.19 28.24 -25.14
N GLU A 134 26.57 27.27 -25.84
CA GLU A 134 25.56 27.47 -26.87
C GLU A 134 24.35 26.55 -26.64
N LYS A 135 23.24 26.84 -27.34
CA LYS A 135 22.04 25.98 -27.27
C LYS A 135 22.23 24.70 -28.08
N LEU A 136 21.72 23.59 -27.56
CA LEU A 136 21.55 22.34 -28.29
C LEU A 136 20.60 22.52 -29.48
N GLN A 137 20.87 21.79 -30.57
CA GLN A 137 20.07 21.81 -31.80
C GLN A 137 18.92 20.79 -31.72
N VAL A 138 17.71 21.24 -32.03
CA VAL A 138 16.49 20.39 -32.05
C VAL A 138 16.66 19.23 -33.03
N GLY A 139 16.23 18.04 -32.64
CA GLY A 139 16.29 16.80 -33.38
C GLY A 139 17.70 16.16 -33.43
N LYS A 140 18.70 16.77 -32.79
CA LYS A 140 20.05 16.20 -32.71
C LYS A 140 20.23 15.38 -31.45
N THR A 141 21.06 14.33 -31.56
CA THR A 141 21.37 13.41 -30.46
C THR A 141 22.74 13.76 -29.86
N TYR A 142 22.78 13.72 -28.55
CA TYR A 142 23.96 14.00 -27.74
C TYR A 142 24.19 12.87 -26.75
N TRP A 143 25.45 12.74 -26.30
CA TRP A 143 25.87 11.77 -25.30
C TRP A 143 26.45 12.50 -24.10
N LEU A 144 25.86 12.33 -22.91
CA LEU A 144 26.38 12.85 -21.66
C LEU A 144 27.00 11.70 -20.87
N PHE A 145 28.26 11.82 -20.54
CA PHE A 145 29.01 10.82 -19.76
C PHE A 145 29.38 11.38 -18.39
N THR A 146 29.27 10.55 -17.37
CA THR A 146 29.61 10.87 -15.97
C THR A 146 30.34 9.71 -15.32
N GLU A 147 31.24 10.01 -14.40
CA GLU A 147 31.91 9.04 -13.54
C GLU A 147 31.71 9.44 -12.08
N PHE A 148 31.34 8.48 -11.22
CA PHE A 148 30.88 8.78 -9.87
C PHE A 148 31.15 7.65 -8.89
N GLN A 149 31.01 8.00 -7.59
CA GLN A 149 31.03 7.11 -6.46
C GLN A 149 29.80 7.40 -5.58
N GLY A 150 29.20 6.36 -5.01
CA GLY A 150 28.15 6.45 -4.01
C GLY A 150 28.40 5.51 -2.83
N GLU A 151 27.59 5.66 -1.79
CA GLU A 151 27.61 4.78 -0.62
C GLU A 151 26.49 3.75 -0.71
N LEU A 152 26.81 2.47 -0.44
CA LEU A 152 25.82 1.42 -0.19
C LEU A 152 25.35 1.52 1.26
N THR A 153 24.39 2.39 1.50
CA THR A 153 23.78 2.55 2.83
C THR A 153 22.84 1.38 3.16
N ASP A 154 22.42 1.27 4.41
CA ASP A 154 21.37 0.35 4.87
C ASP A 154 19.98 1.02 4.92
N SER A 155 19.79 2.05 4.09
CA SER A 155 18.58 2.89 4.08
C SER A 155 17.39 2.26 3.34
N LEU A 156 17.55 1.10 2.71
CA LEU A 156 16.53 0.35 1.96
C LEU A 156 15.97 1.10 0.74
N GLY A 157 16.69 2.11 0.22
CA GLY A 157 16.31 2.89 -0.95
C GLY A 157 17.52 3.22 -1.85
N GLY A 158 17.31 3.36 -3.15
CA GLY A 158 18.32 3.54 -4.15
C GLY A 158 19.15 2.26 -4.36
N PHE A 159 20.47 2.39 -4.45
CA PHE A 159 21.40 1.25 -4.45
C PHE A 159 21.92 1.08 -3.02
N TYR A 160 21.49 0.04 -2.32
CA TYR A 160 21.71 -0.15 -0.89
C TYR A 160 22.26 -1.54 -0.58
N ARG A 161 22.72 -1.75 0.66
CA ARG A 161 23.13 -3.05 1.16
C ARG A 161 22.07 -3.66 2.07
N SER A 162 21.93 -5.00 1.97
CA SER A 162 21.21 -5.85 2.89
C SER A 162 22.20 -6.81 3.54
N GLU A 163 22.01 -7.12 4.81
CA GLU A 163 22.95 -7.95 5.57
C GLU A 163 22.24 -9.14 6.23
N TYR A 164 22.89 -10.29 6.26
CA TYR A 164 22.37 -11.45 6.95
C TYR A 164 23.50 -12.35 7.48
N TYR A 165 23.15 -13.22 8.40
CA TYR A 165 24.09 -14.20 8.93
C TYR A 165 23.68 -15.60 8.49
N GLU A 166 24.66 -16.38 7.99
CA GLU A 166 24.48 -17.78 7.65
C GLU A 166 25.68 -18.55 8.16
N ASP A 167 25.44 -19.58 9.01
CA ASP A 167 26.48 -20.37 9.72
C ASP A 167 27.46 -19.50 10.53
N GLY A 168 26.97 -18.43 11.15
CA GLY A 168 27.77 -17.50 11.92
C GLY A 168 28.61 -16.53 11.07
N VAL A 169 28.54 -16.63 9.74
CA VAL A 169 29.26 -15.75 8.81
C VAL A 169 28.34 -14.63 8.34
N LYS A 170 28.78 -13.39 8.49
CA LYS A 170 28.09 -12.22 7.93
C LYS A 170 28.18 -12.24 6.41
N ARG A 171 27.05 -12.06 5.76
CA ARG A 171 26.90 -11.92 4.30
C ARG A 171 26.32 -10.57 3.96
N VAL A 172 26.77 -10.00 2.84
CA VAL A 172 26.34 -8.70 2.34
C VAL A 172 25.80 -8.85 0.94
N VAL A 173 24.64 -8.27 0.69
CA VAL A 173 23.98 -8.20 -0.62
C VAL A 173 23.93 -6.74 -1.03
N ALA A 174 24.32 -6.39 -2.25
CA ALA A 174 24.04 -5.11 -2.85
C ALA A 174 22.79 -5.24 -3.74
N THR A 175 21.77 -4.44 -3.50
CA THR A 175 20.48 -4.53 -4.18
C THR A 175 19.83 -3.16 -4.35
N THR A 176 18.75 -3.06 -5.08
CA THR A 176 18.11 -1.80 -5.44
C THR A 176 16.67 -1.70 -5.00
N GLN A 177 16.24 -0.47 -4.67
CA GLN A 177 14.84 -0.03 -4.60
C GLN A 177 14.76 1.38 -5.18
N MET A 178 14.27 1.49 -6.42
CA MET A 178 14.31 2.76 -7.17
C MET A 178 13.01 3.55 -7.09
N GLN A 179 11.86 2.90 -6.94
CA GLN A 179 10.56 3.57 -6.82
C GLN A 179 10.46 4.34 -5.50
N PRO A 180 9.87 5.58 -5.51
CA PRO A 180 9.41 6.29 -6.69
C PRO A 180 10.49 7.13 -7.39
N THR A 181 11.51 7.65 -6.69
CA THR A 181 12.46 8.66 -7.20
C THR A 181 13.89 8.41 -6.76
N ASP A 182 14.28 7.16 -6.57
CA ASP A 182 15.56 6.77 -5.99
C ASP A 182 16.56 6.20 -7.02
N ALA A 183 16.21 6.09 -8.30
CA ALA A 183 17.18 5.74 -9.34
C ALA A 183 18.33 6.77 -9.42
N ARG A 184 18.05 8.04 -9.17
CA ARG A 184 19.01 9.14 -9.06
C ARG A 184 20.04 8.99 -7.93
N LYS A 185 19.84 8.06 -6.99
CA LYS A 185 20.82 7.71 -5.94
C LYS A 185 21.81 6.64 -6.40
N ALA A 186 21.50 5.93 -7.49
CA ALA A 186 22.34 4.87 -8.03
C ALA A 186 23.20 5.36 -9.21
N PHE A 187 22.64 6.22 -10.05
CA PHE A 187 23.35 6.84 -11.19
C PHE A 187 22.57 8.07 -11.67
N PRO A 188 23.24 9.04 -12.36
CA PRO A 188 22.54 10.19 -12.92
C PRO A 188 21.57 9.77 -14.03
N CYS A 189 20.29 10.20 -13.93
CA CYS A 189 19.26 9.81 -14.90
C CYS A 189 18.12 10.84 -14.99
N PHE A 190 17.36 10.78 -16.09
CA PHE A 190 16.10 11.51 -16.24
C PHE A 190 15.02 10.73 -15.49
N ASP A 191 14.93 10.93 -14.19
CA ASP A 191 14.19 10.10 -13.23
C ASP A 191 12.73 10.53 -13.11
N GLU A 192 12.02 10.46 -14.24
CA GLU A 192 10.55 10.61 -14.32
C GLU A 192 9.92 9.44 -15.10
N PRO A 193 8.71 8.97 -14.74
CA PRO A 193 8.11 7.79 -15.35
C PRO A 193 7.98 7.85 -16.87
N ALA A 194 7.72 9.06 -17.43
CA ALA A 194 7.58 9.26 -18.88
C ALA A 194 8.91 9.32 -19.63
N MET A 195 10.03 9.39 -18.94
CA MET A 195 11.37 9.43 -19.54
C MET A 195 11.92 8.02 -19.79
N LYS A 196 11.12 7.16 -20.46
CA LYS A 196 11.50 5.77 -20.75
C LYS A 196 12.71 5.70 -21.70
N ALA A 197 13.61 4.74 -21.40
CA ALA A 197 14.79 4.47 -22.20
C ALA A 197 15.17 2.98 -22.18
N VAL A 198 16.14 2.60 -23.00
CA VAL A 198 16.79 1.28 -22.99
C VAL A 198 18.01 1.32 -22.08
N PHE A 199 18.23 0.32 -21.24
CA PHE A 199 19.38 0.26 -20.35
C PHE A 199 20.31 -0.88 -20.75
N HIS A 200 21.60 -0.55 -20.96
CA HIS A 200 22.70 -1.49 -21.15
C HIS A 200 23.48 -1.56 -19.83
N MET A 201 23.27 -2.65 -19.07
CA MET A 201 23.88 -2.80 -17.75
C MET A 201 25.15 -3.66 -17.80
N THR A 202 26.11 -3.27 -16.99
CA THR A 202 27.30 -4.07 -16.67
C THR A 202 27.56 -3.97 -15.18
N LEU A 203 27.71 -5.12 -14.51
CA LEU A 203 28.04 -5.20 -13.09
C LEU A 203 29.42 -5.82 -12.90
N ILE A 204 30.21 -5.23 -12.03
CA ILE A 204 31.51 -5.74 -11.62
C ILE A 204 31.34 -6.26 -10.19
N HIS A 205 31.80 -7.47 -9.92
CA HIS A 205 31.59 -8.09 -8.62
C HIS A 205 32.72 -9.09 -8.28
N VAL A 206 32.83 -9.45 -7.01
CA VAL A 206 33.86 -10.38 -6.53
C VAL A 206 33.54 -11.82 -6.92
N PRO A 207 34.56 -12.69 -7.15
CA PRO A 207 34.35 -14.13 -7.34
C PRO A 207 33.58 -14.76 -6.17
N GLY A 208 32.73 -15.73 -6.49
CA GLY A 208 31.83 -16.35 -5.49
C GLY A 208 30.46 -15.67 -5.33
N THR A 209 30.26 -14.50 -5.96
CA THR A 209 28.96 -13.84 -6.05
C THR A 209 28.35 -13.97 -7.43
N LYS A 210 27.04 -13.75 -7.52
CA LYS A 210 26.25 -13.71 -8.75
C LYS A 210 25.69 -12.30 -8.94
N ALA A 211 25.62 -11.85 -10.19
CA ALA A 211 25.02 -10.56 -10.57
C ALA A 211 23.72 -10.80 -11.33
N LEU A 212 22.67 -10.11 -10.96
CA LEU A 212 21.34 -10.14 -11.59
C LEU A 212 20.95 -8.72 -12.03
N ALA A 213 20.22 -8.61 -13.13
CA ALA A 213 19.60 -7.36 -13.59
C ALA A 213 18.23 -7.64 -14.21
N ASN A 214 17.53 -6.60 -14.69
CA ASN A 214 16.24 -6.74 -15.37
C ASN A 214 16.30 -7.72 -16.56
N ALA A 215 17.33 -7.64 -17.39
CA ALA A 215 17.52 -8.48 -18.57
C ALA A 215 18.43 -9.69 -18.28
N MET A 216 18.48 -10.64 -19.21
CA MET A 216 19.32 -11.84 -19.13
C MET A 216 20.81 -11.47 -19.14
N GLU A 217 21.59 -12.25 -18.42
CA GLU A 217 23.05 -12.25 -18.50
C GLU A 217 23.55 -12.79 -19.86
N ILE A 218 24.33 -11.98 -20.58
CA ILE A 218 24.96 -12.39 -21.85
C ILE A 218 26.23 -13.18 -21.59
N GLY A 219 26.97 -12.81 -20.54
CA GLY A 219 28.21 -13.49 -20.18
C GLY A 219 28.99 -12.79 -19.06
N THR A 220 29.78 -13.59 -18.39
CA THR A 220 30.64 -13.16 -17.27
C THR A 220 32.10 -13.41 -17.64
N LYS A 221 32.97 -12.40 -17.43
CA LYS A 221 34.40 -12.48 -17.69
C LYS A 221 35.19 -12.17 -16.43
N LEU A 222 36.26 -12.90 -16.19
CA LEU A 222 37.24 -12.57 -15.17
C LEU A 222 38.14 -11.45 -15.70
N ILE A 223 38.27 -10.37 -14.96
CA ILE A 223 39.08 -9.21 -15.30
C ILE A 223 39.91 -8.78 -14.09
N THR A 224 41.01 -8.04 -14.35
CA THR A 224 41.79 -7.39 -13.28
C THR A 224 41.52 -5.90 -13.30
N LEU A 225 41.03 -5.35 -12.20
CA LEU A 225 40.83 -3.92 -12.00
C LEU A 225 41.46 -3.50 -10.67
N ASN A 226 42.25 -2.40 -10.70
CA ASN A 226 42.92 -1.89 -9.50
C ASN A 226 43.67 -2.98 -8.71
N ASN A 227 44.39 -3.86 -9.42
CA ASN A 227 45.11 -5.05 -8.87
C ASN A 227 44.19 -6.07 -8.16
N GLN A 228 42.89 -6.03 -8.35
CA GLN A 228 41.96 -7.02 -7.85
C GLN A 228 41.38 -7.86 -9.01
N THR A 229 41.29 -9.17 -8.79
CA THR A 229 40.65 -10.06 -9.74
C THR A 229 39.14 -10.08 -9.44
N VAL A 230 38.35 -9.65 -10.43
CA VAL A 230 36.89 -9.48 -10.30
C VAL A 230 36.18 -10.07 -11.52
N LEU A 231 34.88 -10.30 -11.37
CA LEU A 231 34.01 -10.70 -12.46
C LEU A 231 33.31 -9.48 -13.07
N GLN A 232 33.20 -9.44 -14.39
CA GLN A 232 32.41 -8.49 -15.13
C GLN A 232 31.28 -9.22 -15.81
N THR A 233 30.04 -9.00 -15.37
CA THR A 233 28.83 -9.56 -15.97
C THR A 233 28.13 -8.51 -16.81
N LYS A 234 27.88 -8.82 -18.09
CA LYS A 234 27.10 -7.98 -19.01
C LYS A 234 25.71 -8.58 -19.22
N PHE A 235 24.74 -7.72 -19.39
CA PHE A 235 23.34 -8.09 -19.60
C PHE A 235 22.84 -7.67 -20.99
N GLU A 236 21.82 -8.34 -21.49
CA GLU A 236 21.07 -7.91 -22.68
C GLU A 236 20.54 -6.49 -22.48
N PRO A 237 20.31 -5.73 -23.56
CA PRO A 237 19.60 -4.45 -23.47
C PRO A 237 18.19 -4.68 -22.93
N THR A 238 17.72 -3.81 -22.02
CA THR A 238 16.32 -3.89 -21.55
C THR A 238 15.34 -3.53 -22.67
N LYS A 239 14.08 -3.82 -22.48
CA LYS A 239 13.02 -3.12 -23.25
C LYS A 239 13.02 -1.64 -22.84
N LYS A 240 12.37 -0.78 -23.65
CA LYS A 240 12.18 0.63 -23.31
C LYS A 240 11.29 0.73 -22.06
N MET A 241 11.85 1.25 -20.96
CA MET A 241 11.20 1.24 -19.65
C MET A 241 11.55 2.48 -18.81
N SER A 242 10.79 2.73 -17.77
CA SER A 242 11.01 3.81 -16.81
C SER A 242 12.17 3.50 -15.85
N THR A 243 12.84 4.55 -15.35
CA THR A 243 13.98 4.44 -14.42
C THR A 243 13.61 3.75 -13.10
N TYR A 244 12.42 3.99 -12.57
CA TYR A 244 12.00 3.43 -11.28
C TYR A 244 11.85 1.89 -11.29
N LEU A 245 11.79 1.27 -12.48
CA LEU A 245 11.71 -0.18 -12.68
C LEU A 245 13.07 -0.84 -12.87
N LEU A 246 14.14 -0.06 -12.93
CA LEU A 246 15.49 -0.59 -13.08
C LEU A 246 15.93 -1.25 -11.77
N ALA A 247 16.48 -2.47 -11.89
CA ALA A 247 16.96 -3.21 -10.75
C ALA A 247 18.22 -4.02 -11.08
N PHE A 248 19.07 -4.20 -10.08
CA PHE A 248 20.22 -5.08 -10.13
C PHE A 248 20.66 -5.52 -8.74
N ILE A 249 21.21 -6.73 -8.65
CA ILE A 249 21.59 -7.39 -7.41
C ILE A 249 22.96 -8.04 -7.56
N VAL A 250 23.79 -7.90 -6.55
CA VAL A 250 25.04 -8.69 -6.37
C VAL A 250 24.95 -9.40 -5.04
N SER A 251 24.93 -10.73 -5.07
CA SER A 251 24.75 -11.57 -3.89
C SER A 251 25.44 -12.93 -4.03
N ASP A 252 25.51 -13.69 -2.93
CA ASP A 252 25.89 -15.08 -2.91
C ASP A 252 24.69 -16.05 -2.91
N PHE A 253 23.51 -15.57 -3.28
CA PHE A 253 22.26 -16.34 -3.31
C PHE A 253 22.33 -17.55 -4.24
N ASP A 254 21.49 -18.53 -3.94
CA ASP A 254 21.20 -19.64 -4.82
C ASP A 254 19.77 -19.57 -5.37
N PHE A 255 19.44 -20.45 -6.29
CA PHE A 255 18.13 -20.42 -6.95
C PHE A 255 17.62 -21.82 -7.29
N ILE A 256 16.31 -21.91 -7.40
CA ILE A 256 15.59 -22.98 -8.10
C ILE A 256 14.96 -22.41 -9.37
N ARG A 257 14.75 -23.26 -10.38
CA ARG A 257 14.16 -22.87 -11.64
C ARG A 257 13.06 -23.84 -12.05
N ALA A 258 12.05 -23.31 -12.76
CA ALA A 258 11.03 -24.16 -13.39
C ALA A 258 11.68 -25.07 -14.45
N PRO A 259 11.19 -26.31 -14.61
CA PRO A 259 11.49 -27.10 -15.77
C PRO A 259 11.21 -26.28 -17.01
N GLN A 260 12.06 -26.36 -18.04
CA GLN A 260 12.03 -25.51 -19.21
C GLN A 260 10.63 -25.52 -19.87
N ARG A 261 9.80 -24.53 -19.50
CA ARG A 261 8.53 -24.21 -20.16
C ARG A 261 8.81 -23.13 -21.20
N GLU A 262 8.56 -23.45 -22.37
CA GLU A 262 8.59 -22.89 -23.70
C GLU A 262 9.23 -21.53 -24.01
N LYS A 263 9.15 -20.46 -23.22
CA LYS A 263 9.68 -19.13 -23.64
C LYS A 263 10.25 -18.26 -22.53
N VAL A 264 9.82 -18.46 -21.28
CA VAL A 264 10.21 -17.61 -20.15
C VAL A 264 10.95 -18.44 -19.10
N LEU A 265 12.18 -18.06 -18.80
CA LEU A 265 12.95 -18.67 -17.72
C LEU A 265 12.47 -18.09 -16.37
N ILE A 266 11.88 -18.93 -15.52
CA ILE A 266 11.44 -18.56 -14.18
C ILE A 266 12.45 -19.09 -13.16
N ARG A 267 12.96 -18.19 -12.28
CA ARG A 267 13.89 -18.54 -11.20
C ARG A 267 13.42 -17.88 -9.90
N ILE A 268 13.51 -18.64 -8.78
CA ILE A 268 13.32 -18.11 -7.42
C ILE A 268 14.67 -18.06 -6.76
N TRP A 269 15.10 -16.88 -6.32
CA TRP A 269 16.39 -16.60 -5.71
C TRP A 269 16.22 -16.25 -4.23
N ALA A 270 17.03 -16.83 -3.37
CA ALA A 270 17.08 -16.51 -1.94
C ALA A 270 18.41 -16.95 -1.32
N ARG A 271 18.54 -16.72 0.00
CA ARG A 271 19.62 -17.29 0.80
C ARG A 271 19.73 -18.81 0.57
N ARG A 272 20.94 -19.34 0.50
CA ARG A 272 21.19 -20.75 0.14
C ARG A 272 20.41 -21.74 1.00
N LYS A 273 20.35 -21.50 2.33
CA LYS A 273 19.58 -22.36 3.23
C LYS A 273 18.09 -22.38 2.93
N ALA A 274 17.51 -21.23 2.60
CA ALA A 274 16.10 -21.16 2.24
C ALA A 274 15.79 -21.93 0.95
N ILE A 275 16.65 -21.82 -0.06
CA ILE A 275 16.52 -22.59 -1.30
C ILE A 275 16.69 -24.09 -1.04
N ASN A 276 17.75 -24.47 -0.32
CA ASN A 276 18.04 -25.89 -0.06
C ASN A 276 16.98 -26.58 0.83
N SER A 277 16.23 -25.83 1.63
CA SER A 277 15.11 -26.35 2.43
C SER A 277 13.76 -26.34 1.70
N GLY A 278 13.72 -25.97 0.40
CA GLY A 278 12.49 -26.02 -0.41
C GLY A 278 11.53 -24.85 -0.19
N GLN A 279 11.94 -23.77 0.50
CA GLN A 279 11.04 -22.64 0.79
C GLN A 279 10.63 -21.85 -0.45
N GLY A 280 11.31 -22.02 -1.58
CA GLY A 280 10.96 -21.39 -2.87
C GLY A 280 10.02 -22.21 -3.75
N ASP A 281 9.75 -23.48 -3.43
CA ASP A 281 9.05 -24.42 -4.33
C ASP A 281 7.61 -23.98 -4.64
N TYR A 282 6.89 -23.52 -3.62
CA TYR A 282 5.53 -23.02 -3.79
C TYR A 282 5.49 -21.80 -4.71
N SER A 283 6.35 -20.84 -4.49
CA SER A 283 6.45 -19.62 -5.29
C SER A 283 6.84 -19.89 -6.74
N LEU A 284 7.70 -20.90 -6.97
CA LEU A 284 8.06 -21.32 -8.31
C LEU A 284 6.85 -21.84 -9.09
N ASN A 285 6.04 -22.67 -8.46
CA ASN A 285 4.83 -23.24 -9.06
C ASN A 285 3.79 -22.14 -9.34
N ILE A 286 3.55 -21.25 -8.37
CA ILE A 286 2.57 -20.16 -8.49
C ILE A 286 2.97 -19.14 -9.56
N THR A 287 4.25 -18.77 -9.63
CA THR A 287 4.74 -17.79 -10.63
C THR A 287 4.44 -18.23 -12.05
N GLY A 288 4.63 -19.53 -12.37
CA GLY A 288 4.32 -20.05 -13.69
C GLY A 288 2.84 -20.01 -14.03
N LEU A 289 1.98 -20.45 -13.10
CA LEU A 289 0.52 -20.42 -13.27
C LEU A 289 -0.01 -18.98 -13.46
N LEU A 290 0.46 -18.04 -12.66
CA LEU A 290 0.03 -16.65 -12.74
C LEU A 290 0.50 -15.94 -14.01
N LEU A 291 1.73 -16.20 -14.48
CA LEU A 291 2.18 -15.67 -15.78
C LEU A 291 1.32 -16.18 -16.92
N ASP A 292 0.98 -17.47 -16.93
CA ASP A 292 0.11 -18.06 -17.96
C ASP A 292 -1.29 -17.46 -17.89
N PHE A 293 -1.85 -17.30 -16.68
CA PHE A 293 -3.13 -16.63 -16.46
C PHE A 293 -3.14 -15.21 -17.02
N PHE A 294 -2.17 -14.36 -16.68
CA PHE A 294 -2.15 -12.98 -17.16
C PHE A 294 -1.91 -12.85 -18.65
N GLN A 295 -1.07 -13.71 -19.25
CA GLN A 295 -0.93 -13.75 -20.71
C GLN A 295 -2.24 -14.08 -21.41
N TYR A 296 -3.00 -15.04 -20.87
CA TYR A 296 -4.33 -15.39 -21.37
C TYR A 296 -5.33 -14.26 -21.15
N TYR A 297 -5.41 -13.74 -19.92
CA TYR A 297 -6.37 -12.70 -19.51
C TYR A 297 -6.22 -11.41 -20.31
N TYR A 298 -4.99 -10.97 -20.56
CA TYR A 298 -4.70 -9.76 -21.34
C TYR A 298 -4.49 -10.03 -22.83
N ASN A 299 -4.55 -11.28 -23.27
CA ASN A 299 -4.21 -11.68 -24.65
C ASN A 299 -2.92 -11.01 -25.16
N THR A 300 -1.94 -10.88 -24.29
CA THR A 300 -0.68 -10.18 -24.55
C THR A 300 0.45 -10.96 -23.88
N SER A 301 1.41 -11.43 -24.68
CA SER A 301 2.54 -12.21 -24.17
C SER A 301 3.42 -11.41 -23.22
N TYR A 302 3.99 -12.08 -22.23
CA TYR A 302 5.05 -11.51 -21.41
C TYR A 302 6.27 -11.16 -22.27
N PRO A 303 6.74 -9.90 -22.26
CA PRO A 303 7.66 -9.42 -23.30
C PRO A 303 9.14 -9.73 -23.02
N LEU A 304 9.49 -10.36 -21.89
CA LEU A 304 10.86 -10.64 -21.50
C LEU A 304 11.18 -12.14 -21.58
N HIS A 305 12.50 -12.48 -21.63
CA HIS A 305 12.97 -13.87 -21.72
C HIS A 305 13.05 -14.57 -20.37
N LYS A 306 12.96 -13.81 -19.26
CA LYS A 306 13.02 -14.33 -17.90
C LYS A 306 12.11 -13.58 -16.92
N SER A 307 11.80 -14.23 -15.83
CA SER A 307 11.16 -13.67 -14.63
C SER A 307 11.88 -14.21 -13.40
N ASP A 308 12.81 -13.41 -12.86
CA ASP A 308 13.48 -13.70 -11.60
C ASP A 308 12.65 -13.12 -10.45
N GLN A 309 12.43 -13.92 -9.41
CA GLN A 309 11.75 -13.57 -8.18
C GLN A 309 12.77 -13.68 -7.06
N VAL A 310 13.09 -12.60 -6.35
CA VAL A 310 14.19 -12.56 -5.40
C VAL A 310 13.72 -12.21 -3.99
N ALA A 311 13.92 -13.11 -3.04
CA ALA A 311 13.66 -12.87 -1.62
C ALA A 311 14.87 -12.16 -0.98
N LEU A 312 14.67 -10.94 -0.51
CA LEU A 312 15.70 -10.13 0.13
C LEU A 312 15.58 -10.20 1.66
N PRO A 313 16.71 -10.32 2.39
CA PRO A 313 16.71 -10.29 3.84
C PRO A 313 16.19 -8.96 4.41
N ASP A 314 16.52 -7.83 3.78
CA ASP A 314 16.07 -6.50 4.17
C ASP A 314 15.46 -5.78 2.96
N PHE A 315 14.18 -5.41 3.07
CA PHE A 315 13.43 -4.73 2.02
C PHE A 315 12.35 -3.82 2.62
N SER A 316 12.20 -2.59 2.14
CA SER A 316 11.31 -1.58 2.74
C SER A 316 9.83 -1.84 2.50
N ALA A 317 9.44 -2.21 1.29
CA ALA A 317 8.07 -2.57 0.91
C ALA A 317 7.80 -4.07 1.09
N GLY A 318 6.64 -4.57 0.68
CA GLY A 318 6.34 -6.00 0.59
C GLY A 318 7.05 -6.64 -0.59
N ALA A 319 6.98 -6.00 -1.75
CA ALA A 319 7.63 -6.38 -3.00
C ALA A 319 7.79 -5.17 -3.93
N MET A 320 8.37 -5.39 -5.12
CA MET A 320 8.57 -4.39 -6.17
C MET A 320 8.61 -5.05 -7.56
N GLU A 321 7.85 -4.50 -8.46
CA GLU A 321 7.60 -4.98 -9.82
C GLU A 321 8.76 -4.76 -10.81
N ASN A 322 10.00 -4.63 -10.40
CA ASN A 322 11.12 -4.39 -11.33
C ASN A 322 11.07 -5.34 -12.53
N TRP A 323 11.04 -4.82 -13.74
CA TRP A 323 10.70 -5.59 -14.93
C TRP A 323 11.69 -6.73 -15.20
N GLY A 324 11.27 -7.96 -14.93
CA GLY A 324 12.06 -9.18 -15.07
C GLY A 324 12.95 -9.56 -13.88
N LEU A 325 13.03 -8.73 -12.85
CA LEU A 325 13.78 -8.94 -11.60
C LEU A 325 12.97 -8.45 -10.41
N VAL A 326 11.90 -9.14 -10.09
CA VAL A 326 10.98 -8.77 -9.01
C VAL A 326 11.64 -9.05 -7.67
N THR A 327 11.57 -8.09 -6.76
CA THR A 327 12.17 -8.19 -5.42
C THR A 327 11.08 -8.24 -4.35
N TYR A 328 11.34 -9.02 -3.29
CA TYR A 328 10.38 -9.32 -2.23
C TYR A 328 11.04 -9.30 -0.86
N ARG A 329 10.25 -9.03 0.18
CA ARG A 329 10.60 -9.53 1.52
C ARG A 329 10.63 -11.06 1.52
N GLU A 330 11.43 -11.67 2.36
CA GLU A 330 11.42 -13.13 2.52
C GLU A 330 10.02 -13.66 2.91
N THR A 331 9.27 -12.90 3.71
CA THR A 331 7.93 -13.27 4.18
C THR A 331 6.84 -13.24 3.10
N THR A 332 7.07 -12.57 1.97
CA THR A 332 6.10 -12.44 0.87
C THR A 332 6.47 -13.26 -0.36
N LEU A 333 7.59 -14.00 -0.32
CA LEU A 333 7.99 -14.91 -1.38
C LEU A 333 8.22 -16.34 -0.88
N LEU A 334 8.76 -16.54 0.33
CA LEU A 334 9.16 -17.86 0.82
C LEU A 334 8.04 -18.50 1.65
N TYR A 335 7.77 -19.77 1.38
CA TYR A 335 6.78 -20.58 2.08
C TYR A 335 7.39 -21.89 2.57
N ASP A 336 7.24 -22.19 3.84
CA ASP A 336 7.67 -23.45 4.48
C ASP A 336 6.41 -24.17 5.01
N PRO A 337 6.08 -25.38 4.50
CA PRO A 337 4.84 -26.06 4.86
C PRO A 337 4.74 -26.47 6.34
N GLU A 338 5.87 -26.61 7.04
CA GLU A 338 5.91 -26.98 8.46
C GLU A 338 5.77 -25.77 9.38
N VAL A 339 5.93 -24.55 8.83
CA VAL A 339 6.04 -23.32 9.63
C VAL A 339 5.06 -22.25 9.19
N SER A 340 4.91 -22.05 7.88
CA SER A 340 4.06 -21.00 7.30
C SER A 340 2.59 -21.34 7.45
N SER A 341 1.78 -20.35 7.85
CA SER A 341 0.33 -20.49 7.98
C SER A 341 -0.36 -20.38 6.62
N ASN A 342 -1.67 -20.61 6.62
CA ASN A 342 -2.52 -20.34 5.46
C ASN A 342 -2.50 -18.85 5.06
N GLU A 343 -2.45 -17.93 6.03
CA GLU A 343 -2.30 -16.49 5.82
C GLU A 343 -0.97 -16.18 5.14
N ASP A 344 0.15 -16.76 5.61
CA ASP A 344 1.46 -16.60 4.94
C ASP A 344 1.42 -17.13 3.50
N LYS A 345 0.70 -18.23 3.25
CA LYS A 345 0.54 -18.81 1.90
C LYS A 345 -0.27 -17.89 1.00
N GLU A 346 -1.34 -17.31 1.51
CA GLU A 346 -2.20 -16.35 0.80
C GLU A 346 -1.43 -15.05 0.50
N ASP A 347 -0.70 -14.50 1.46
CA ASP A 347 0.18 -13.35 1.26
C ASP A 347 1.14 -13.60 0.08
N VAL A 348 1.79 -14.77 0.01
CA VAL A 348 2.71 -15.13 -1.09
C VAL A 348 1.98 -15.12 -2.43
N VAL A 349 0.81 -15.74 -2.54
CA VAL A 349 0.05 -15.79 -3.80
C VAL A 349 -0.39 -14.41 -4.24
N ILE A 350 -0.99 -13.62 -3.33
CA ILE A 350 -1.53 -12.30 -3.65
C ILE A 350 -0.42 -11.35 -4.05
N VAL A 351 0.72 -11.36 -3.34
CA VAL A 351 1.84 -10.47 -3.65
C VAL A 351 2.51 -10.87 -4.96
N ILE A 352 2.78 -12.16 -5.22
CA ILE A 352 3.32 -12.59 -6.52
C ILE A 352 2.35 -12.23 -7.65
N SER A 353 1.05 -12.42 -7.45
CA SER A 353 0.02 -12.07 -8.43
C SER A 353 0.00 -10.55 -8.70
N HIS A 354 0.14 -9.72 -7.67
CA HIS A 354 0.24 -8.27 -7.77
C HIS A 354 1.45 -7.83 -8.61
N GLU A 355 2.64 -8.33 -8.25
CA GLU A 355 3.87 -7.96 -8.95
C GLU A 355 3.90 -8.44 -10.41
N LEU A 356 3.32 -9.61 -10.69
CA LEU A 356 3.21 -10.10 -12.07
C LEU A 356 2.16 -9.34 -12.89
N ALA A 357 1.07 -8.89 -12.27
CA ALA A 357 0.08 -8.03 -12.94
C ALA A 357 0.70 -6.72 -13.42
N HIS A 358 1.62 -6.15 -12.65
CA HIS A 358 2.36 -4.97 -13.04
C HIS A 358 3.17 -5.12 -14.32
N MET A 359 3.54 -6.33 -14.73
CA MET A 359 4.32 -6.53 -15.96
C MET A 359 3.60 -5.96 -17.18
N TRP A 360 2.28 -5.85 -17.13
CA TRP A 360 1.43 -5.19 -18.14
C TRP A 360 0.99 -3.80 -17.66
N PHE A 361 0.37 -3.69 -16.47
CA PHE A 361 -0.11 -2.43 -15.89
C PHE A 361 0.94 -1.84 -14.94
N GLY A 362 1.73 -0.92 -15.46
CA GLY A 362 2.86 -0.28 -14.78
C GLY A 362 4.15 -0.37 -15.58
N ASN A 363 4.46 -1.52 -16.16
CA ASN A 363 5.72 -1.77 -16.86
C ASN A 363 5.57 -1.62 -18.38
N LEU A 364 4.74 -2.44 -19.03
CA LEU A 364 4.47 -2.32 -20.46
C LEU A 364 3.83 -0.97 -20.78
N VAL A 365 2.76 -0.62 -20.07
CA VAL A 365 2.09 0.68 -20.10
C VAL A 365 2.25 1.32 -18.74
N THR A 366 2.80 2.52 -18.66
CA THR A 366 3.11 3.22 -17.40
C THR A 366 2.32 4.53 -17.33
N MET A 367 1.91 4.97 -16.13
CA MET A 367 1.36 6.32 -15.96
C MET A 367 2.34 7.38 -16.48
N LYS A 368 1.82 8.49 -16.99
CA LYS A 368 2.62 9.62 -17.46
C LYS A 368 3.32 10.32 -16.31
N TRP A 369 2.60 10.54 -15.21
CA TRP A 369 3.09 11.14 -13.98
C TRP A 369 2.47 10.49 -12.75
N TRP A 370 3.06 10.70 -11.61
CA TRP A 370 2.69 10.06 -10.33
C TRP A 370 1.28 10.38 -9.85
N ASN A 371 0.66 11.50 -10.29
CA ASN A 371 -0.74 11.80 -9.98
C ASN A 371 -1.73 10.70 -10.41
N ASP A 372 -1.34 9.87 -11.38
CA ASP A 372 -2.10 8.72 -11.89
C ASP A 372 -1.50 7.36 -11.46
N VAL A 373 -0.72 7.30 -10.38
CA VAL A 373 -0.12 6.03 -9.91
C VAL A 373 -1.15 4.94 -9.60
N TRP A 374 -2.40 5.31 -9.33
CA TRP A 374 -3.50 4.36 -9.17
C TRP A 374 -3.76 3.50 -10.42
N LEU A 375 -3.39 3.96 -11.61
CA LEU A 375 -3.44 3.16 -12.85
C LEU A 375 -2.51 1.94 -12.80
N ASN A 376 -1.41 2.03 -12.06
CA ASN A 376 -0.54 0.90 -11.79
C ASN A 376 -1.08 0.09 -10.61
N GLU A 377 -1.17 0.71 -9.44
CA GLU A 377 -1.39 0.04 -8.15
C GLU A 377 -2.83 -0.47 -7.98
N GLY A 378 -3.81 0.33 -8.39
CA GLY A 378 -5.23 -0.06 -8.32
C GLY A 378 -5.53 -1.23 -9.26
N PHE A 379 -4.95 -1.24 -10.47
CA PHE A 379 -5.05 -2.37 -11.38
C PHE A 379 -4.39 -3.61 -10.81
N ALA A 380 -3.13 -3.54 -10.42
CA ALA A 380 -2.40 -4.67 -9.87
C ALA A 380 -3.11 -5.24 -8.64
N THR A 381 -3.66 -4.38 -7.77
CA THR A 381 -4.44 -4.82 -6.61
C THR A 381 -5.74 -5.52 -7.03
N TYR A 382 -6.49 -5.00 -8.01
CA TYR A 382 -7.72 -5.66 -8.48
C TYR A 382 -7.44 -7.03 -9.08
N VAL A 383 -6.53 -7.10 -10.05
CA VAL A 383 -6.28 -8.34 -10.79
C VAL A 383 -5.45 -9.35 -10.00
N SER A 384 -4.76 -8.94 -8.92
CA SER A 384 -4.09 -9.89 -8.03
C SER A 384 -5.05 -10.88 -7.38
N TYR A 385 -6.26 -10.42 -7.01
CA TYR A 385 -7.30 -11.31 -6.48
C TYR A 385 -7.91 -12.22 -7.56
N LEU A 386 -7.93 -11.80 -8.82
CA LEU A 386 -8.34 -12.67 -9.94
C LEU A 386 -7.30 -13.77 -10.15
N GLY A 387 -6.01 -13.41 -10.20
CA GLY A 387 -4.93 -14.39 -10.33
C GLY A 387 -4.85 -15.32 -9.10
N ALA A 388 -5.02 -14.81 -7.90
CA ALA A 388 -5.08 -15.63 -6.69
C ALA A 388 -6.27 -16.61 -6.72
N SER A 389 -7.42 -16.20 -7.24
CA SER A 389 -8.60 -17.07 -7.39
C SER A 389 -8.40 -18.14 -8.46
N GLU A 390 -7.60 -17.89 -9.50
CA GLU A 390 -7.21 -18.90 -10.49
C GLU A 390 -6.27 -19.96 -9.89
N ALA A 391 -5.29 -19.49 -9.11
CA ALA A 391 -4.32 -20.37 -8.47
C ALA A 391 -4.93 -21.19 -7.30
N GLU A 392 -5.80 -20.56 -6.52
CA GLU A 392 -6.44 -21.12 -5.32
C GLU A 392 -7.94 -20.70 -5.31
N PRO A 393 -8.83 -21.43 -5.99
CA PRO A 393 -10.19 -20.98 -6.33
C PRO A 393 -11.13 -20.61 -5.17
N THR A 394 -10.79 -20.94 -3.95
CA THR A 394 -11.61 -20.64 -2.75
C THR A 394 -11.22 -19.34 -2.06
N TRP A 395 -10.21 -18.63 -2.57
CA TRP A 395 -9.58 -17.49 -1.91
C TRP A 395 -10.04 -16.15 -2.48
N ASN A 396 -11.28 -15.77 -2.21
CA ASN A 396 -11.79 -14.45 -2.60
C ASN A 396 -12.13 -13.63 -1.36
N LEU A 397 -11.12 -12.99 -0.77
CA LEU A 397 -11.26 -12.12 0.40
C LEU A 397 -11.21 -10.62 0.06
N MET A 398 -11.29 -10.25 -1.22
CA MET A 398 -11.21 -8.86 -1.68
C MET A 398 -12.18 -7.91 -0.95
N VAL A 399 -13.34 -8.41 -0.54
CA VAL A 399 -14.32 -7.62 0.22
C VAL A 399 -13.76 -7.19 1.57
N LEU A 400 -13.15 -8.13 2.30
CA LEU A 400 -12.58 -7.88 3.62
C LEU A 400 -11.27 -7.10 3.57
N ASP A 401 -10.43 -7.36 2.57
CA ASP A 401 -9.06 -6.86 2.58
C ASP A 401 -8.85 -5.61 1.72
N VAL A 402 -9.77 -5.37 0.77
CA VAL A 402 -9.71 -4.22 -0.12
C VAL A 402 -10.89 -3.28 0.07
N ILE A 403 -12.14 -3.78 -0.11
CA ILE A 403 -13.31 -2.89 -0.23
C ILE A 403 -13.67 -2.26 1.11
N GLN A 404 -13.85 -3.04 2.18
CA GLN A 404 -14.20 -2.50 3.50
C GLN A 404 -13.12 -1.56 4.06
N PRO A 405 -11.81 -1.87 3.98
CA PRO A 405 -10.76 -0.93 4.35
C PRO A 405 -10.73 0.35 3.50
N ALA A 406 -11.00 0.27 2.19
CA ALA A 406 -11.10 1.44 1.32
C ALA A 406 -12.26 2.35 1.76
N LEU A 407 -13.45 1.79 1.98
CA LEU A 407 -14.62 2.53 2.48
C LEU A 407 -14.34 3.21 3.83
N LEU A 408 -13.56 2.58 4.71
CA LEU A 408 -13.21 3.17 6.00
C LEU A 408 -12.28 4.38 5.84
N VAL A 409 -11.24 4.27 5.01
CA VAL A 409 -10.26 5.36 4.82
C VAL A 409 -10.87 6.50 4.02
N ASP A 410 -11.63 6.20 2.97
CA ASP A 410 -12.23 7.20 2.08
C ASP A 410 -13.45 7.93 2.69
N SER A 411 -13.91 7.50 3.86
CA SER A 411 -14.95 8.19 4.65
C SER A 411 -14.44 9.32 5.53
N GLN A 412 -13.14 9.64 5.51
CA GLN A 412 -12.53 10.69 6.31
C GLN A 412 -12.41 11.99 5.49
N GLY A 413 -12.56 13.14 6.12
CA GLY A 413 -12.39 14.44 5.47
C GLY A 413 -11.00 14.71 4.93
N SER A 414 -10.00 14.03 5.49
CA SER A 414 -8.61 14.01 5.03
C SER A 414 -8.36 13.12 3.81
N SER A 415 -9.35 12.42 3.25
CA SER A 415 -9.20 11.64 2.02
C SER A 415 -8.88 12.51 0.81
N HIS A 416 -8.52 11.89 -0.30
CA HIS A 416 -8.19 12.56 -1.55
C HIS A 416 -8.77 11.80 -2.77
N PRO A 417 -8.95 12.47 -3.93
CA PRO A 417 -9.34 11.80 -5.17
C PRO A 417 -8.31 10.74 -5.60
N LEU A 418 -8.72 9.78 -6.43
CA LEU A 418 -7.80 8.81 -7.06
C LEU A 418 -6.76 9.50 -7.94
N SER A 419 -7.19 10.51 -8.70
CA SER A 419 -6.32 11.33 -9.54
C SER A 419 -6.51 12.80 -9.22
N CYS A 420 -5.46 13.59 -9.44
CA CYS A 420 -5.45 15.03 -9.30
C CYS A 420 -4.73 15.68 -10.50
N LEU A 421 -4.64 17.00 -10.53
CA LEU A 421 -3.88 17.71 -11.56
C LEU A 421 -2.40 17.33 -11.50
N GLU A 422 -1.77 17.19 -12.66
CA GLU A 422 -0.35 16.80 -12.80
C GLU A 422 0.58 17.75 -12.03
N ASP A 423 0.28 19.04 -12.05
CA ASP A 423 1.08 20.09 -11.40
C ASP A 423 0.84 20.22 -9.87
N ALA A 424 -0.10 19.48 -9.33
CA ALA A 424 -0.32 19.42 -7.88
C ALA A 424 0.68 18.51 -7.15
N ILE A 425 1.41 17.68 -7.88
CA ILE A 425 2.38 16.70 -7.33
C ILE A 425 3.74 16.95 -7.97
N ASN A 426 4.71 17.44 -7.21
CA ASN A 426 6.00 17.84 -7.76
C ASN A 426 7.21 17.27 -7.00
N THR A 427 7.15 17.21 -5.68
CA THR A 427 8.27 16.80 -4.83
C THR A 427 8.30 15.30 -4.55
N PRO A 428 9.47 14.71 -4.25
CA PRO A 428 9.55 13.31 -3.83
C PRO A 428 8.66 12.96 -2.63
N LYS A 429 8.45 13.91 -1.71
CA LYS A 429 7.56 13.74 -0.54
C LYS A 429 6.10 13.63 -0.93
N GLU A 430 5.62 14.53 -1.81
CA GLU A 430 4.25 14.49 -2.34
C GLU A 430 4.01 13.21 -3.12
N ILE A 431 4.97 12.78 -3.93
CA ILE A 431 4.90 11.52 -4.67
C ILE A 431 4.78 10.32 -3.71
N SER A 432 5.65 10.25 -2.69
CA SER A 432 5.62 9.16 -1.70
C SER A 432 4.30 9.10 -0.94
N ALA A 433 3.64 10.23 -0.69
CA ALA A 433 2.36 10.30 0.00
C ALA A 433 1.19 9.70 -0.80
N LEU A 434 1.34 9.54 -2.12
CA LEU A 434 0.32 8.92 -2.98
C LEU A 434 0.26 7.39 -2.84
N PHE A 435 1.29 6.73 -2.30
CA PHE A 435 1.30 5.29 -2.06
C PHE A 435 0.54 4.96 -0.78
N ASN A 436 -0.78 4.98 -0.86
CA ASN A 436 -1.69 4.83 0.28
C ASN A 436 -2.95 4.01 -0.10
N SER A 437 -3.81 3.73 0.89
CA SER A 437 -5.00 2.90 0.70
C SER A 437 -5.97 3.42 -0.36
N ILE A 438 -5.99 4.71 -0.67
CA ILE A 438 -6.85 5.25 -1.73
C ILE A 438 -6.33 4.78 -3.08
N THR A 439 -5.06 4.97 -3.36
CA THR A 439 -4.41 4.55 -4.61
C THR A 439 -4.58 3.05 -4.88
N TYR A 440 -4.28 2.20 -3.88
CA TYR A 440 -4.34 0.75 -4.00
C TYR A 440 -5.78 0.23 -3.92
N LYS A 441 -6.45 0.48 -2.80
CA LYS A 441 -7.71 -0.21 -2.44
C LYS A 441 -8.94 0.44 -3.05
N LYS A 442 -9.07 1.78 -3.00
CA LYS A 442 -10.17 2.45 -3.72
C LYS A 442 -9.99 2.28 -5.23
N GLY A 443 -8.76 2.41 -5.76
CA GLY A 443 -8.46 2.15 -7.17
C GLY A 443 -8.98 0.79 -7.62
N ALA A 444 -8.63 -0.28 -6.87
CA ALA A 444 -9.09 -1.64 -7.15
C ALA A 444 -10.62 -1.80 -7.02
N ALA A 445 -11.24 -1.21 -5.99
CA ALA A 445 -12.68 -1.29 -5.77
C ALA A 445 -13.49 -0.61 -6.88
N VAL A 446 -13.02 0.54 -7.37
CA VAL A 446 -13.65 1.29 -8.47
C VAL A 446 -13.50 0.55 -9.81
N LEU A 447 -12.36 -0.09 -10.07
CA LEU A 447 -12.16 -0.94 -11.25
C LEU A 447 -13.04 -2.18 -11.20
N ARG A 448 -13.17 -2.83 -10.04
CA ARG A 448 -14.10 -3.94 -9.85
C ARG A 448 -15.54 -3.52 -10.11
N MET A 449 -15.96 -2.36 -9.60
CA MET A 449 -17.30 -1.81 -9.89
C MET A 449 -17.51 -1.62 -11.39
N LEU A 450 -16.55 -1.08 -12.11
CA LEU A 450 -16.65 -0.92 -13.57
C LEU A 450 -16.74 -2.26 -14.28
N SER A 451 -15.93 -3.25 -13.89
CA SER A 451 -16.00 -4.62 -14.44
C SER A 451 -17.36 -5.27 -14.19
N GLU A 452 -17.94 -5.09 -13.00
CA GLU A 452 -19.28 -5.58 -12.64
C GLU A 452 -20.42 -4.92 -13.43
N VAL A 453 -20.26 -3.64 -13.79
CA VAL A 453 -21.22 -2.89 -14.61
C VAL A 453 -21.17 -3.33 -16.07
N LEU A 454 -19.96 -3.45 -16.62
CA LEU A 454 -19.75 -3.75 -18.05
C LEU A 454 -19.88 -5.25 -18.39
N SER A 455 -19.78 -6.11 -17.42
CA SER A 455 -19.38 -7.51 -17.46
C SER A 455 -17.88 -7.69 -17.70
N GLU A 456 -17.30 -8.72 -17.11
CA GLU A 456 -15.86 -8.98 -17.22
C GLU A 456 -15.36 -9.14 -18.66
N PRO A 457 -16.05 -9.87 -19.59
CA PRO A 457 -15.59 -10.00 -20.97
C PRO A 457 -15.49 -8.66 -21.72
N VAL A 458 -16.38 -7.71 -21.45
CA VAL A 458 -16.35 -6.37 -22.09
C VAL A 458 -15.24 -5.53 -21.48
N PHE A 459 -15.10 -5.58 -20.17
CA PHE A 459 -14.03 -4.88 -19.45
C PHE A 459 -12.66 -5.34 -19.94
N VAL A 460 -12.42 -6.66 -20.03
CA VAL A 460 -11.17 -7.24 -20.49
C VAL A 460 -10.84 -6.86 -21.93
N LYS A 461 -11.83 -6.82 -22.85
CA LYS A 461 -11.61 -6.29 -24.21
C LYS A 461 -11.08 -4.86 -24.20
N GLY A 462 -11.60 -4.01 -23.32
CA GLY A 462 -11.10 -2.65 -23.14
C GLY A 462 -9.65 -2.60 -22.66
N LEU A 463 -9.30 -3.47 -21.70
CA LEU A 463 -7.93 -3.59 -21.21
C LEU A 463 -6.96 -4.07 -22.31
N ILE A 464 -7.36 -5.05 -23.10
CA ILE A 464 -6.57 -5.54 -24.24
C ILE A 464 -6.31 -4.41 -25.25
N ALA A 465 -7.34 -3.64 -25.59
CA ALA A 465 -7.22 -2.51 -26.51
C ALA A 465 -6.26 -1.45 -25.95
N TYR A 466 -6.37 -1.13 -24.66
CA TYR A 466 -5.49 -0.18 -23.97
C TYR A 466 -4.04 -0.65 -23.97
N LEU A 467 -3.76 -1.88 -23.58
CA LEU A 467 -2.39 -2.43 -23.56
C LEU A 467 -1.75 -2.46 -24.95
N ASN A 468 -2.50 -2.82 -25.99
CA ASN A 468 -2.00 -2.85 -27.36
C ASN A 468 -1.71 -1.45 -27.90
N GLN A 469 -2.61 -0.49 -27.62
CA GLN A 469 -2.47 0.90 -28.11
C GLN A 469 -1.28 1.62 -27.49
N PHE A 470 -1.01 1.40 -26.21
CA PHE A 470 -0.04 2.18 -25.44
C PHE A 470 1.21 1.39 -25.03
N ALA A 471 1.42 0.19 -25.59
CA ALA A 471 2.59 -0.64 -25.28
C ALA A 471 3.90 0.16 -25.37
N TYR A 472 4.74 0.05 -24.33
CA TYR A 472 6.00 0.79 -24.12
C TYR A 472 5.85 2.32 -24.00
N GLY A 473 4.62 2.80 -23.90
CA GLY A 473 4.27 4.22 -23.75
C GLY A 473 3.85 4.58 -22.32
N ASN A 474 3.28 5.80 -22.21
CA ASN A 474 2.76 6.37 -20.97
C ASN A 474 1.37 6.92 -21.20
N THR A 475 0.51 6.84 -20.18
CA THR A 475 -0.91 7.20 -20.25
C THR A 475 -1.36 8.04 -19.07
N VAL A 476 -2.50 8.67 -19.24
CA VAL A 476 -3.31 9.28 -18.18
C VAL A 476 -4.64 8.51 -18.06
N TYR A 477 -5.38 8.71 -16.96
CA TYR A 477 -6.62 7.94 -16.72
C TYR A 477 -7.67 8.06 -17.84
N THR A 478 -7.73 9.17 -18.56
CA THR A 478 -8.68 9.36 -19.67
C THR A 478 -8.39 8.47 -20.88
N ASP A 479 -7.12 8.10 -21.08
CA ASP A 479 -6.73 7.15 -22.14
C ASP A 479 -7.35 5.77 -21.90
N LEU A 480 -7.39 5.33 -20.66
CA LEU A 480 -8.04 4.08 -20.26
C LEU A 480 -9.55 4.13 -20.52
N TRP A 481 -10.22 5.19 -20.04
CA TRP A 481 -11.67 5.33 -20.25
C TRP A 481 -12.01 5.40 -21.74
N GLY A 482 -11.17 6.05 -22.54
CA GLY A 482 -11.33 6.12 -23.99
C GLY A 482 -11.29 4.74 -24.68
N GLN A 483 -10.35 3.87 -24.29
CA GLN A 483 -10.24 2.53 -24.86
C GLN A 483 -11.40 1.61 -24.42
N ILE A 484 -11.80 1.66 -23.17
CA ILE A 484 -12.96 0.90 -22.68
C ILE A 484 -14.26 1.37 -23.38
N GLN A 485 -14.43 2.67 -23.56
CA GLN A 485 -15.57 3.22 -24.31
C GLN A 485 -15.60 2.75 -25.76
N ALA A 486 -14.43 2.72 -26.44
CA ALA A 486 -14.32 2.37 -27.85
C ALA A 486 -14.72 0.90 -28.15
N VAL A 487 -14.47 -0.02 -27.21
CA VAL A 487 -14.82 -1.45 -27.35
C VAL A 487 -16.21 -1.78 -26.82
N ASN A 488 -16.85 -0.87 -26.09
CA ASN A 488 -18.20 -1.03 -25.56
C ASN A 488 -19.25 -0.72 -26.63
N LEU A 489 -19.32 -1.53 -27.66
CA LEU A 489 -20.27 -1.40 -28.76
C LEU A 489 -21.55 -2.24 -28.55
N ASN A 490 -21.77 -2.78 -27.33
CA ASN A 490 -22.98 -3.57 -27.08
C ASN A 490 -24.18 -2.66 -26.79
N PRO A 491 -25.18 -2.51 -27.73
CA PRO A 491 -26.37 -1.71 -27.51
C PRO A 491 -27.24 -2.16 -26.33
N GLU A 492 -27.07 -3.44 -25.90
CA GLU A 492 -27.81 -4.00 -24.76
C GLU A 492 -27.30 -3.48 -23.42
N LEU A 493 -26.07 -2.95 -23.37
CA LEU A 493 -25.50 -2.33 -22.18
C LEU A 493 -25.98 -0.88 -22.10
N ASN A 494 -27.14 -0.67 -21.52
CA ASN A 494 -27.78 0.66 -21.43
C ASN A 494 -27.08 1.51 -20.33
N LEU A 495 -25.91 2.07 -20.67
CA LEU A 495 -25.21 2.99 -19.79
C LEU A 495 -25.90 4.37 -19.79
N PRO A 496 -26.02 5.02 -18.63
CA PRO A 496 -26.71 6.32 -18.51
C PRO A 496 -25.92 7.49 -19.10
N ALA A 497 -24.61 7.32 -19.29
CA ALA A 497 -23.67 8.31 -19.82
C ALA A 497 -22.45 7.61 -20.41
N THR A 498 -21.50 8.36 -20.94
CA THR A 498 -20.22 7.80 -21.38
C THR A 498 -19.42 7.25 -20.20
N ILE A 499 -18.56 6.27 -20.44
CA ILE A 499 -17.68 5.71 -19.39
C ILE A 499 -16.83 6.81 -18.77
N ASN A 500 -16.34 7.75 -19.56
CA ASN A 500 -15.58 8.89 -19.06
C ASN A 500 -16.40 9.76 -18.08
N GLU A 501 -17.64 10.08 -18.39
CA GLU A 501 -18.51 10.86 -17.50
C GLU A 501 -18.87 10.11 -16.21
N ILE A 502 -19.12 8.79 -16.30
CA ILE A 502 -19.40 7.95 -15.15
C ILE A 502 -18.16 7.89 -14.24
N MET A 503 -17.02 7.53 -14.83
CA MET A 503 -15.82 7.22 -14.06
C MET A 503 -15.10 8.45 -13.52
N ASN A 504 -15.20 9.60 -14.17
CA ASN A 504 -14.64 10.86 -13.65
C ASN A 504 -15.24 11.24 -12.29
N ARG A 505 -16.51 10.91 -12.04
CA ARG A 505 -17.15 11.14 -10.73
C ARG A 505 -16.54 10.27 -9.62
N TRP A 506 -16.01 9.09 -9.95
CA TRP A 506 -15.33 8.18 -9.01
C TRP A 506 -13.82 8.44 -8.90
N THR A 507 -13.22 9.02 -9.92
CA THR A 507 -11.78 9.25 -10.02
C THR A 507 -11.35 10.62 -9.48
N LEU A 508 -12.12 11.68 -9.76
CA LEU A 508 -11.73 13.07 -9.55
C LEU A 508 -12.34 13.72 -8.29
N GLN A 509 -13.09 12.98 -7.51
CA GLN A 509 -13.56 13.44 -6.20
C GLN A 509 -13.29 12.39 -5.13
N MET A 510 -13.02 12.86 -3.91
CA MET A 510 -12.83 12.00 -2.76
C MET A 510 -14.16 11.39 -2.30
N GLY A 511 -14.09 10.35 -1.48
CA GLY A 511 -15.26 9.78 -0.84
C GLY A 511 -16.13 8.93 -1.77
N PHE A 512 -17.29 8.61 -1.28
CA PHE A 512 -18.31 7.78 -1.93
C PHE A 512 -19.68 8.09 -1.32
N PRO A 513 -20.80 7.69 -1.97
CA PRO A 513 -22.11 7.98 -1.43
C PRO A 513 -22.58 6.97 -0.40
N VAL A 514 -23.42 7.42 0.54
CA VAL A 514 -24.41 6.54 1.17
C VAL A 514 -25.69 6.61 0.36
N VAL A 515 -26.17 5.45 -0.08
CA VAL A 515 -27.44 5.30 -0.80
C VAL A 515 -28.52 4.92 0.23
N THR A 516 -29.51 5.77 0.39
CA THR A 516 -30.63 5.50 1.30
C THR A 516 -31.87 5.11 0.51
N ILE A 517 -32.46 3.95 0.83
CA ILE A 517 -33.65 3.39 0.20
C ILE A 517 -34.81 3.44 1.19
N ASP A 518 -35.85 4.22 0.87
CA ASP A 518 -37.11 4.23 1.59
C ASP A 518 -38.09 3.24 0.93
N THR A 519 -38.29 2.11 1.56
CA THR A 519 -39.17 1.04 1.06
C THR A 519 -40.65 1.33 1.24
N GLN A 520 -41.04 2.37 1.94
CA GLN A 520 -42.45 2.79 2.06
C GLN A 520 -42.87 3.57 0.82
N THR A 521 -41.99 4.37 0.26
CA THR A 521 -42.27 5.23 -0.88
C THR A 521 -41.62 4.73 -2.18
N GLY A 522 -40.53 3.98 -2.09
CA GLY A 522 -39.66 3.62 -3.21
C GLY A 522 -38.64 4.71 -3.56
N ARG A 523 -38.51 5.73 -2.72
CA ARG A 523 -37.53 6.82 -2.90
C ARG A 523 -36.13 6.32 -2.59
N ILE A 524 -35.19 6.73 -3.44
CA ILE A 524 -33.75 6.45 -3.31
C ILE A 524 -33.01 7.77 -3.30
N THR A 525 -32.07 7.94 -2.39
CA THR A 525 -31.25 9.16 -2.30
C THR A 525 -29.78 8.79 -2.17
N GLN A 526 -28.88 9.67 -2.65
CA GLN A 526 -27.46 9.59 -2.38
C GLN A 526 -26.97 10.85 -1.66
N LYS A 527 -25.98 10.68 -0.80
CA LYS A 527 -25.28 11.75 -0.12
C LYS A 527 -23.85 11.33 0.14
N LEU A 528 -22.89 12.26 0.06
CA LEU A 528 -21.51 11.96 0.48
C LEU A 528 -21.50 11.36 1.90
N PHE A 529 -20.84 10.22 2.04
CA PHE A 529 -20.69 9.57 3.34
C PHE A 529 -19.42 10.08 4.03
N LEU A 530 -19.58 10.64 5.22
CA LEU A 530 -18.47 11.01 6.12
C LEU A 530 -18.67 10.32 7.46
N LEU A 531 -17.60 9.76 8.01
CA LEU A 531 -17.61 9.05 9.29
C LEU A 531 -17.92 10.00 10.46
N ASP A 532 -17.43 11.24 10.40
CA ASP A 532 -17.83 12.33 11.27
C ASP A 532 -18.62 13.36 10.43
N PRO A 533 -19.93 13.48 10.64
CA PRO A 533 -20.79 14.39 9.87
C PRO A 533 -20.46 15.88 10.08
N ASP A 534 -19.71 16.23 11.12
CA ASP A 534 -19.32 17.60 11.43
C ASP A 534 -17.99 18.01 10.73
N THR A 535 -17.36 17.08 10.00
CA THR A 535 -16.12 17.35 9.26
C THR A 535 -16.34 18.41 8.19
N GLN A 536 -15.54 19.47 8.22
CA GLN A 536 -15.52 20.50 7.19
C GLN A 536 -14.68 20.02 6.01
N LEU A 537 -15.29 19.93 4.84
CA LEU A 537 -14.58 19.57 3.61
C LEU A 537 -13.75 20.77 3.13
N GLY A 538 -12.42 20.60 3.14
CA GLY A 538 -11.51 21.61 2.62
C GLY A 538 -11.37 21.62 1.09
N ARG A 539 -12.04 20.72 0.37
CA ARG A 539 -11.89 20.53 -1.08
C ARG A 539 -13.26 20.59 -1.76
N PRO A 540 -13.52 21.59 -2.60
CA PRO A 540 -14.73 21.59 -3.43
C PRO A 540 -14.62 20.53 -4.52
N SER A 541 -15.76 19.95 -4.93
CA SER A 541 -15.84 19.03 -6.07
C SER A 541 -16.58 19.69 -7.23
N SER A 542 -16.08 19.54 -8.45
CA SER A 542 -16.78 19.95 -9.67
C SER A 542 -18.05 19.13 -9.94
N TYR A 543 -18.22 18.01 -9.25
CA TYR A 543 -19.36 17.11 -9.34
C TYR A 543 -20.28 17.21 -8.13
N GLU A 544 -20.08 18.19 -7.25
CA GLU A 544 -20.90 18.46 -6.05
C GLU A 544 -21.09 17.26 -5.12
N TYR A 545 -20.15 16.29 -5.17
CA TYR A 545 -20.22 15.00 -4.46
C TYR A 545 -21.45 14.17 -4.83
N GLU A 546 -21.82 14.18 -6.10
CA GLU A 546 -22.80 13.29 -6.70
C GLU A 546 -22.14 12.29 -7.62
N TRP A 547 -22.63 11.05 -7.61
CA TRP A 547 -22.13 9.94 -8.41
C TRP A 547 -23.23 9.36 -9.30
N PHE A 548 -22.85 8.73 -10.40
CA PHE A 548 -23.71 7.79 -11.10
C PHE A 548 -23.53 6.43 -10.43
N VAL A 549 -24.55 5.99 -9.67
CA VAL A 549 -24.46 4.83 -8.79
C VAL A 549 -25.17 3.64 -9.40
N PRO A 550 -24.43 2.55 -9.72
CA PRO A 550 -25.06 1.31 -10.18
C PRO A 550 -25.56 0.50 -8.98
N ILE A 551 -26.85 0.23 -8.91
CA ILE A 551 -27.49 -0.46 -7.80
C ILE A 551 -28.01 -1.82 -8.26
N LYS A 552 -27.27 -2.90 -7.95
CA LYS A 552 -27.76 -4.27 -8.03
C LYS A 552 -28.53 -4.58 -6.73
N TRP A 553 -29.73 -5.10 -6.84
CA TRP A 553 -30.59 -5.29 -5.68
C TRP A 553 -31.48 -6.54 -5.74
N MET A 554 -31.96 -6.97 -4.60
CA MET A 554 -32.93 -8.07 -4.45
C MET A 554 -34.07 -7.71 -3.54
N LYS A 555 -35.17 -8.44 -3.68
CA LYS A 555 -36.36 -8.34 -2.85
C LYS A 555 -36.78 -9.72 -2.35
N ASN A 556 -36.68 -9.89 -1.05
CA ASN A 556 -37.04 -11.15 -0.36
C ASN A 556 -36.40 -12.41 -1.00
N GLY A 557 -35.08 -12.34 -1.29
CA GLY A 557 -34.30 -13.42 -1.89
C GLY A 557 -34.33 -13.48 -3.41
N THR A 558 -35.15 -12.68 -4.11
CA THR A 558 -35.23 -12.66 -5.58
C THR A 558 -34.39 -11.50 -6.12
N ASN A 559 -33.42 -11.80 -7.02
CA ASN A 559 -32.65 -10.78 -7.74
C ASN A 559 -33.58 -9.99 -8.66
N MET A 560 -33.51 -8.65 -8.58
CA MET A 560 -34.36 -7.70 -9.31
C MET A 560 -33.57 -6.96 -10.42
N GLY A 561 -32.31 -7.31 -10.65
CA GLY A 561 -31.46 -6.69 -11.67
C GLY A 561 -30.71 -5.43 -11.17
N GLN A 562 -30.38 -4.57 -12.11
CA GLN A 562 -29.61 -3.34 -11.88
C GLN A 562 -30.45 -2.10 -12.16
N TYR A 563 -30.25 -1.07 -11.33
CA TYR A 563 -30.83 0.26 -11.47
C TYR A 563 -29.72 1.33 -11.38
N TRP A 564 -29.85 2.46 -12.06
CA TRP A 564 -28.93 3.58 -11.98
C TRP A 564 -29.55 4.77 -11.23
N LEU A 565 -28.90 5.19 -10.15
CA LEU A 565 -29.20 6.45 -9.49
C LEU A 565 -28.27 7.53 -10.03
N LEU A 566 -28.84 8.52 -10.76
CA LEU A 566 -28.08 9.53 -11.50
C LEU A 566 -28.03 10.90 -10.82
N ASN A 567 -29.01 11.16 -9.96
CA ASN A 567 -29.19 12.43 -9.26
C ASN A 567 -29.16 12.21 -7.76
N GLU A 568 -29.19 13.28 -6.98
CA GLU A 568 -29.30 13.22 -5.52
C GLU A 568 -30.49 12.36 -5.07
N THR A 569 -31.59 12.42 -5.81
CA THR A 569 -32.87 11.75 -5.47
C THR A 569 -33.54 11.19 -6.71
N ASP A 570 -34.08 9.95 -6.57
CA ASP A 570 -34.99 9.36 -7.56
C ASP A 570 -36.02 8.42 -6.87
N THR A 571 -36.98 7.89 -7.65
CA THR A 571 -38.01 6.96 -7.15
C THR A 571 -38.11 5.74 -8.03
N HIS A 572 -37.86 4.56 -7.44
CA HIS A 572 -38.02 3.27 -8.09
C HIS A 572 -39.13 2.46 -7.40
N LEU A 573 -40.32 2.50 -7.98
CA LEU A 573 -41.55 1.94 -7.37
C LEU A 573 -41.45 0.44 -7.06
N SER A 574 -40.61 -0.33 -7.77
CA SER A 574 -40.41 -1.76 -7.49
C SER A 574 -39.72 -2.03 -6.14
N MET A 575 -39.02 -1.01 -5.58
CA MET A 575 -38.44 -1.09 -4.22
C MET A 575 -39.48 -0.81 -3.13
N LYS A 576 -40.64 -0.31 -3.46
CA LYS A 576 -41.74 -0.11 -2.51
C LYS A 576 -42.29 -1.46 -2.02
N THR A 577 -42.42 -1.59 -0.72
CA THR A 577 -42.94 -2.81 -0.08
C THR A 577 -43.41 -2.57 1.35
N ASN A 578 -44.41 -3.31 1.79
CA ASN A 578 -44.91 -3.21 3.16
C ASN A 578 -44.40 -4.36 4.08
N ASN A 579 -44.09 -5.52 3.50
CA ASN A 579 -43.79 -6.73 4.27
C ASN A 579 -42.57 -7.54 3.79
N LYS A 580 -41.94 -7.16 2.67
CA LYS A 580 -40.75 -7.82 2.14
C LYS A 580 -39.52 -6.96 2.45
N TRP A 581 -38.42 -7.63 2.72
CA TRP A 581 -37.15 -6.89 2.82
C TRP A 581 -36.56 -6.60 1.44
N VAL A 582 -35.85 -5.48 1.34
CA VAL A 582 -35.05 -5.06 0.19
C VAL A 582 -33.58 -5.03 0.59
N LEU A 583 -32.72 -5.56 -0.26
CA LEU A 583 -31.28 -5.57 -0.08
C LEU A 583 -30.61 -5.06 -1.36
N ALA A 584 -29.78 -4.04 -1.24
CA ALA A 584 -29.03 -3.43 -2.35
C ALA A 584 -27.53 -3.66 -2.22
N ASN A 585 -26.80 -3.31 -3.26
CA ASN A 585 -25.37 -3.56 -3.41
C ASN A 585 -25.01 -5.06 -3.32
N LEU A 586 -25.71 -5.87 -4.12
CA LEU A 586 -25.48 -7.32 -4.14
C LEU A 586 -24.03 -7.64 -4.48
N ASN A 587 -23.45 -8.59 -3.72
CA ASN A 587 -22.04 -9.00 -3.80
C ASN A 587 -21.06 -7.82 -3.64
N ILE A 588 -21.52 -6.68 -3.09
CA ILE A 588 -20.76 -5.45 -2.96
C ILE A 588 -20.14 -5.07 -4.30
N SER A 589 -20.99 -5.11 -5.35
CA SER A 589 -20.59 -4.82 -6.72
C SER A 589 -20.26 -3.34 -6.95
N GLY A 590 -20.71 -2.44 -6.07
CA GLY A 590 -20.43 -1.00 -6.13
C GLY A 590 -19.67 -0.49 -4.90
N PHE A 591 -18.94 0.61 -5.10
CA PHE A 591 -18.14 1.26 -4.05
C PHE A 591 -18.97 2.32 -3.31
N TYR A 592 -19.93 1.88 -2.50
CA TYR A 592 -20.83 2.74 -1.71
C TYR A 592 -21.43 1.98 -0.53
N ARG A 593 -21.98 2.71 0.45
CA ARG A 593 -22.74 2.16 1.58
C ARG A 593 -24.24 2.25 1.33
N VAL A 594 -24.98 1.34 1.94
CA VAL A 594 -26.45 1.31 1.82
C VAL A 594 -27.11 1.52 3.18
N ASN A 595 -28.06 2.42 3.20
CA ASN A 595 -28.97 2.67 4.32
C ASN A 595 -30.41 2.36 3.90
N TYR A 596 -31.27 2.07 4.87
CA TYR A 596 -32.68 1.78 4.66
C TYR A 596 -33.55 2.53 5.67
N ASP A 597 -34.83 2.67 5.36
CA ASP A 597 -35.82 3.07 6.35
C ASP A 597 -35.87 2.11 7.54
N SER A 598 -36.42 2.55 8.68
CA SER A 598 -36.41 1.79 9.92
C SER A 598 -37.18 0.44 9.82
N GLN A 599 -38.21 0.38 9.00
CA GLN A 599 -38.99 -0.86 8.81
C GLN A 599 -38.21 -1.89 8.01
N ASN A 600 -37.46 -1.48 6.99
CA ASN A 600 -36.62 -2.38 6.23
C ASN A 600 -35.44 -2.88 7.06
N TRP A 601 -34.82 -2.03 7.88
CA TRP A 601 -33.81 -2.46 8.85
C TRP A 601 -34.37 -3.56 9.75
N GLN A 602 -35.57 -3.37 10.32
CA GLN A 602 -36.22 -4.40 11.16
C GLN A 602 -36.46 -5.69 10.41
N ARG A 603 -36.93 -5.65 9.14
CA ARG A 603 -37.14 -6.84 8.32
C ARG A 603 -35.83 -7.59 8.03
N LEU A 604 -34.74 -6.88 7.73
CA LEU A 604 -33.41 -7.48 7.52
C LEU A 604 -32.89 -8.11 8.82
N LEU A 605 -33.00 -7.43 9.96
CA LEU A 605 -32.63 -7.95 11.27
C LEU A 605 -33.42 -9.20 11.64
N SER A 606 -34.73 -9.20 11.36
CA SER A 606 -35.59 -10.38 11.55
C SER A 606 -35.17 -11.54 10.67
N GLN A 607 -34.86 -11.28 9.37
CA GLN A 607 -34.37 -12.30 8.44
C GLN A 607 -33.04 -12.91 8.90
N LEU A 608 -32.07 -12.08 9.32
CA LEU A 608 -30.80 -12.55 9.86
C LEU A 608 -31.01 -13.47 11.09
N THR A 609 -31.94 -13.12 11.96
CA THR A 609 -32.20 -13.88 13.19
C THR A 609 -32.97 -15.19 12.93
N THR A 610 -33.94 -15.19 12.02
CA THR A 610 -34.78 -16.37 11.70
C THR A 610 -34.06 -17.32 10.77
N ASP A 611 -33.57 -16.84 9.66
CA ASP A 611 -32.81 -17.59 8.64
C ASP A 611 -31.84 -16.66 7.91
N HIS A 612 -30.59 -16.59 8.41
CA HIS A 612 -29.54 -15.78 7.83
C HIS A 612 -29.08 -16.30 6.45
N THR A 613 -29.32 -17.58 6.13
CA THR A 613 -28.86 -18.18 4.87
C THR A 613 -29.61 -17.66 3.66
N ALA A 614 -30.78 -17.06 3.84
CA ALA A 614 -31.51 -16.37 2.77
C ALA A 614 -30.80 -15.09 2.25
N ILE A 615 -29.83 -14.58 3.01
CA ILE A 615 -29.00 -13.43 2.63
C ILE A 615 -27.61 -13.95 2.22
N PRO A 616 -27.08 -13.57 1.02
CA PRO A 616 -25.77 -14.02 0.57
C PRO A 616 -24.64 -13.71 1.59
N ILE A 617 -23.66 -14.60 1.71
CA ILE A 617 -22.56 -14.52 2.70
C ILE A 617 -21.90 -13.13 2.70
N ILE A 618 -21.50 -12.63 1.52
CA ILE A 618 -20.86 -11.33 1.36
C ILE A 618 -21.76 -10.19 1.83
N ASN A 619 -23.07 -10.28 1.54
CA ASN A 619 -24.03 -9.26 1.95
C ASN A 619 -24.32 -9.29 3.44
N ARG A 620 -24.26 -10.46 4.12
CA ARG A 620 -24.32 -10.52 5.60
C ARG A 620 -23.18 -9.72 6.23
N ALA A 621 -21.96 -9.88 5.71
CA ALA A 621 -20.81 -9.10 6.14
C ALA A 621 -21.00 -7.60 5.89
N GLN A 622 -21.54 -7.22 4.74
CA GLN A 622 -21.72 -5.80 4.39
C GLN A 622 -22.84 -5.13 5.17
N ILE A 623 -23.93 -5.84 5.51
CA ILE A 623 -24.97 -5.34 6.40
C ILE A 623 -24.37 -4.94 7.76
N ILE A 624 -23.48 -5.77 8.30
CA ILE A 624 -22.76 -5.47 9.54
C ILE A 624 -21.88 -4.23 9.36
N ASP A 625 -21.01 -4.22 8.35
CA ASP A 625 -20.05 -3.14 8.14
C ASP A 625 -20.74 -1.80 7.83
N ASP A 626 -21.80 -1.81 7.02
CA ASP A 626 -22.62 -0.63 6.76
C ASP A 626 -23.32 -0.14 8.05
N ALA A 627 -23.97 -1.01 8.81
CA ALA A 627 -24.68 -0.60 10.01
C ALA A 627 -23.75 0.03 11.06
N PHE A 628 -22.58 -0.56 11.30
CA PHE A 628 -21.59 0.01 12.23
C PHE A 628 -21.04 1.34 11.75
N SER A 629 -20.74 1.48 10.46
CA SER A 629 -20.25 2.74 9.87
C SER A 629 -21.34 3.83 9.86
N LEU A 630 -22.58 3.49 9.49
CA LEU A 630 -23.73 4.39 9.52
C LEU A 630 -24.05 4.89 10.94
N SER A 631 -23.90 4.01 11.95
CA SER A 631 -24.11 4.41 13.34
C SER A 631 -23.03 5.37 13.84
N ARG A 632 -21.79 5.20 13.41
CA ARG A 632 -20.72 6.15 13.69
C ARG A 632 -20.96 7.51 13.06
N ALA A 633 -21.51 7.52 11.85
CA ALA A 633 -21.92 8.73 11.12
C ALA A 633 -23.27 9.31 11.60
N LYS A 634 -23.86 8.78 12.66
CA LYS A 634 -25.16 9.21 13.24
C LYS A 634 -26.36 9.11 12.27
N ILE A 635 -26.25 8.30 11.23
CA ILE A 635 -27.34 8.09 10.26
C ILE A 635 -28.37 7.12 10.81
N ILE A 636 -27.92 6.10 11.56
CA ILE A 636 -28.80 5.16 12.28
C ILE A 636 -28.39 5.06 13.75
N SER A 637 -29.26 4.48 14.58
CA SER A 637 -28.94 4.23 15.98
C SER A 637 -27.87 3.15 16.14
N THR A 638 -26.99 3.32 17.11
CA THR A 638 -25.97 2.32 17.48
C THR A 638 -26.59 0.97 17.89
N THR A 639 -27.82 0.97 18.42
CA THR A 639 -28.56 -0.26 18.75
C THR A 639 -28.96 -1.06 17.52
N VAL A 640 -29.21 -0.40 16.37
CA VAL A 640 -29.45 -1.10 15.09
C VAL A 640 -28.18 -1.80 14.64
N ALA A 641 -27.03 -1.13 14.72
CA ALA A 641 -25.72 -1.73 14.38
C ALA A 641 -25.43 -2.95 15.26
N LEU A 642 -25.56 -2.83 16.58
CA LEU A 642 -25.38 -3.96 17.51
C LEU A 642 -26.38 -5.10 17.24
N SER A 643 -27.62 -4.78 16.85
CA SER A 643 -28.63 -5.80 16.54
C SER A 643 -28.29 -6.64 15.31
N THR A 644 -27.43 -6.14 14.37
CA THR A 644 -26.93 -6.93 13.24
C THR A 644 -26.05 -8.10 13.69
N THR A 645 -25.54 -8.09 14.92
CA THR A 645 -24.64 -9.13 15.46
C THR A 645 -25.38 -10.18 16.30
N LYS A 646 -26.69 -10.03 16.54
CA LYS A 646 -27.46 -10.98 17.37
C LYS A 646 -27.44 -12.40 16.83
N TYR A 647 -27.52 -12.57 15.51
CA TYR A 647 -27.55 -13.88 14.84
C TYR A 647 -26.21 -14.62 14.83
N LEU A 648 -25.09 -13.96 15.18
CA LEU A 648 -23.74 -14.53 15.11
C LEU A 648 -23.57 -15.82 15.93
N SER A 649 -24.40 -16.04 16.95
CA SER A 649 -24.43 -17.32 17.66
C SER A 649 -24.81 -18.53 16.79
N LYS A 650 -25.40 -18.30 15.61
CA LYS A 650 -25.76 -19.32 14.61
C LYS A 650 -24.86 -19.26 13.36
N GLU A 651 -24.06 -18.22 13.19
CA GLU A 651 -23.19 -18.02 12.04
C GLU A 651 -21.91 -18.86 12.17
N THR A 652 -21.50 -19.52 11.10
CA THR A 652 -20.26 -20.30 11.04
C THR A 652 -19.33 -19.86 9.92
N GLU A 653 -19.80 -19.00 9.00
CA GLU A 653 -19.00 -18.53 7.86
C GLU A 653 -18.02 -17.44 8.28
N TYR A 654 -16.80 -17.50 7.71
CA TYR A 654 -15.69 -16.59 8.04
C TYR A 654 -16.01 -15.14 7.72
N VAL A 655 -16.48 -14.84 6.49
CA VAL A 655 -16.59 -13.46 5.99
C VAL A 655 -17.52 -12.58 6.85
N PRO A 656 -18.72 -13.03 7.26
CA PRO A 656 -19.55 -12.28 8.22
C PRO A 656 -18.90 -12.16 9.61
N TRP A 657 -18.27 -13.23 10.11
CA TRP A 657 -17.58 -13.19 11.41
C TRP A 657 -16.42 -12.21 11.40
N GLU A 658 -15.55 -12.22 10.39
CA GLU A 658 -14.42 -11.32 10.31
C GLU A 658 -14.86 -9.85 10.21
N SER A 659 -15.89 -9.55 9.40
CA SER A 659 -16.47 -8.21 9.35
C SER A 659 -17.04 -7.78 10.71
N ALA A 660 -17.72 -8.68 11.42
CA ALA A 660 -18.21 -8.43 12.77
C ALA A 660 -17.06 -8.21 13.77
N VAL A 661 -16.02 -9.03 13.72
CA VAL A 661 -14.83 -8.92 14.59
C VAL A 661 -14.16 -7.57 14.45
N ARG A 662 -13.92 -7.12 13.22
CA ARG A 662 -13.28 -5.82 12.94
C ARG A 662 -14.09 -4.66 13.53
N ASN A 663 -15.41 -4.66 13.34
CA ASN A 663 -16.30 -3.62 13.83
C ASN A 663 -16.52 -3.68 15.37
N LEU A 664 -16.75 -4.86 15.94
CA LEU A 664 -16.93 -5.05 17.37
C LEU A 664 -15.64 -4.79 18.17
N ASN A 665 -14.46 -5.14 17.62
CA ASN A 665 -13.19 -4.79 18.23
C ASN A 665 -13.01 -3.28 18.29
N HIS A 666 -13.37 -2.53 17.23
CA HIS A 666 -13.30 -1.08 17.24
C HIS A 666 -14.21 -0.48 18.33
N PHE A 667 -15.45 -0.97 18.49
CA PHE A 667 -16.35 -0.52 19.55
C PHE A 667 -15.80 -0.89 20.95
N SER A 668 -15.31 -2.12 21.10
CA SER A 668 -14.68 -2.57 22.34
C SER A 668 -13.47 -1.69 22.71
N ASP A 669 -12.61 -1.37 21.74
CA ASP A 669 -11.47 -0.50 21.95
C ASP A 669 -11.87 0.93 22.36
N MET A 670 -12.95 1.49 21.81
CA MET A 670 -13.46 2.81 22.21
C MET A 670 -14.04 2.81 23.62
N LEU A 671 -14.64 1.69 24.03
CA LEU A 671 -15.29 1.54 25.35
C LEU A 671 -14.34 1.06 26.45
N GLU A 672 -13.10 0.69 26.10
CA GLU A 672 -12.13 0.02 26.98
C GLU A 672 -11.88 0.73 28.33
N GLN A 673 -11.93 2.07 28.35
CA GLN A 673 -11.73 2.87 29.56
C GLN A 673 -13.05 3.33 30.19
N THR A 674 -14.13 2.63 29.90
CA THR A 674 -15.47 2.94 30.40
C THR A 674 -16.05 1.75 31.19
N GLU A 675 -17.07 2.02 32.01
CA GLU A 675 -17.84 1.02 32.76
C GLU A 675 -18.66 0.06 31.86
N VAL A 676 -18.69 0.31 30.55
CA VAL A 676 -19.43 -0.51 29.59
C VAL A 676 -18.60 -1.68 29.07
N TYR A 677 -17.27 -1.62 29.26
CA TYR A 677 -16.33 -2.60 28.70
C TYR A 677 -16.64 -4.05 29.10
N ASP A 678 -16.87 -4.31 30.38
CA ASP A 678 -17.14 -5.66 30.88
C ASP A 678 -18.45 -6.23 30.33
N ALA A 679 -19.49 -5.39 30.20
CA ALA A 679 -20.75 -5.80 29.57
C ALA A 679 -20.54 -6.15 28.09
N MET A 680 -19.72 -5.39 27.38
CA MET A 680 -19.35 -5.67 26.00
C MET A 680 -18.57 -6.98 25.87
N GLN A 681 -17.61 -7.24 26.76
CA GLN A 681 -16.85 -8.51 26.77
C GLN A 681 -17.78 -9.71 27.07
N ASN A 682 -18.74 -9.56 27.96
CA ASN A 682 -19.73 -10.62 28.25
C ASN A 682 -20.63 -10.91 27.03
N TYR A 683 -21.11 -9.86 26.37
CA TYR A 683 -21.88 -10.01 25.12
C TYR A 683 -21.07 -10.75 24.04
N LEU A 684 -19.84 -10.31 23.80
CA LEU A 684 -18.95 -10.97 22.83
C LEU A 684 -18.70 -12.44 23.18
N ARG A 685 -18.48 -12.76 24.46
CA ARG A 685 -18.31 -14.15 24.92
C ARG A 685 -19.52 -15.00 24.57
N GLN A 686 -20.75 -14.48 24.81
CA GLN A 686 -21.98 -15.20 24.48
C GLN A 686 -22.09 -15.49 22.97
N LYS A 687 -21.64 -14.57 22.11
CA LYS A 687 -21.68 -14.77 20.65
C LYS A 687 -20.58 -15.74 20.18
N VAL A 688 -19.41 -15.69 20.78
CA VAL A 688 -18.23 -16.51 20.39
C VAL A 688 -18.30 -17.94 20.93
N GLN A 689 -18.91 -18.15 22.09
CA GLN A 689 -19.01 -19.49 22.72
C GLN A 689 -19.55 -20.58 21.78
N PRO A 690 -20.64 -20.36 21.01
CA PRO A 690 -21.12 -21.35 20.04
C PRO A 690 -20.10 -21.62 18.92
N LEU A 691 -19.42 -20.59 18.40
CA LEU A 691 -18.38 -20.73 17.37
C LEU A 691 -17.20 -21.55 17.89
N PHE A 692 -16.73 -21.25 19.09
CA PHE A 692 -15.64 -22.00 19.75
C PHE A 692 -16.01 -23.47 19.92
N THR A 693 -17.24 -23.75 20.39
CA THR A 693 -17.75 -25.10 20.56
C THR A 693 -17.89 -25.82 19.21
N TYR A 694 -18.35 -25.13 18.17
CA TYR A 694 -18.46 -25.68 16.81
C TYR A 694 -17.10 -26.13 16.29
N PHE A 695 -16.09 -25.25 16.32
CA PHE A 695 -14.75 -25.60 15.86
C PHE A 695 -14.09 -26.69 16.72
N LYS A 696 -14.24 -26.62 18.03
CA LYS A 696 -13.80 -27.71 18.93
C LYS A 696 -14.33 -29.06 18.48
N LYS A 697 -15.62 -29.14 18.12
CA LYS A 697 -16.27 -30.38 17.67
C LYS A 697 -15.75 -30.85 16.31
N ILE A 698 -15.75 -29.97 15.27
CA ILE A 698 -15.38 -30.38 13.91
C ILE A 698 -13.90 -30.69 13.72
N THR A 699 -13.05 -30.22 14.64
CA THR A 699 -11.61 -30.45 14.66
C THR A 699 -11.19 -31.53 15.66
N SER A 700 -12.12 -32.37 16.13
CA SER A 700 -11.84 -33.43 17.09
C SER A 700 -11.03 -32.93 18.30
N ASP A 701 -11.60 -31.97 19.04
CA ASP A 701 -10.95 -31.30 20.17
C ASP A 701 -9.62 -30.62 19.81
N TRP A 702 -9.62 -29.86 18.71
CA TRP A 702 -8.49 -29.06 18.20
C TRP A 702 -7.28 -29.88 17.68
N THR A 703 -7.47 -31.19 17.46
CA THR A 703 -6.40 -32.09 16.98
C THR A 703 -6.30 -32.14 15.46
N GLN A 704 -7.34 -31.64 14.76
CA GLN A 704 -7.41 -31.61 13.29
C GLN A 704 -7.64 -30.19 12.79
N ILE A 705 -7.33 -29.95 11.51
CA ILE A 705 -7.53 -28.67 10.85
C ILE A 705 -8.73 -28.82 9.90
N PRO A 706 -9.62 -27.80 9.82
CA PRO A 706 -10.71 -27.81 8.87
C PRO A 706 -10.23 -27.92 7.42
N SER A 707 -10.99 -28.59 6.56
CA SER A 707 -10.62 -28.75 5.15
C SER A 707 -10.84 -27.50 4.32
N ARG A 708 -11.89 -26.70 4.64
CA ARG A 708 -12.17 -25.44 3.92
C ARG A 708 -11.22 -24.34 4.37
N HIS A 709 -10.67 -23.60 3.41
CA HIS A 709 -9.76 -22.49 3.66
C HIS A 709 -10.35 -21.44 4.63
N THR A 710 -11.56 -20.97 4.36
CA THR A 710 -12.27 -20.01 5.21
C THR A 710 -12.59 -20.54 6.61
N ASP A 711 -12.81 -21.84 6.77
CA ASP A 711 -13.00 -22.46 8.09
C ASP A 711 -11.70 -22.47 8.90
N GLN A 712 -10.54 -22.61 8.23
CA GLN A 712 -9.24 -22.50 8.91
C GLN A 712 -9.04 -21.10 9.49
N TYR A 713 -9.43 -20.05 8.79
CA TYR A 713 -9.41 -18.68 9.33
C TYR A 713 -10.43 -18.49 10.45
N ASN A 714 -11.63 -19.04 10.30
CA ASN A 714 -12.65 -18.88 11.32
C ASN A 714 -12.36 -19.70 12.59
N GLN A 715 -11.59 -20.78 12.49
CA GLN A 715 -11.01 -21.50 13.63
C GLN A 715 -10.08 -20.58 14.43
N ILE A 716 -9.24 -19.79 13.74
CA ILE A 716 -8.37 -18.80 14.38
C ILE A 716 -9.21 -17.74 15.10
N ASN A 717 -10.26 -17.23 14.46
CA ASN A 717 -11.21 -16.30 15.09
C ASN A 717 -11.85 -16.90 16.33
N ALA A 718 -12.28 -18.17 16.28
CA ALA A 718 -12.88 -18.85 17.43
C ALA A 718 -11.92 -18.92 18.63
N ILE A 719 -10.65 -19.26 18.42
CA ILE A 719 -9.64 -19.34 19.49
C ILE A 719 -9.29 -17.93 19.97
N SER A 720 -8.99 -17.01 19.03
CA SER A 720 -8.55 -15.66 19.36
C SER A 720 -9.60 -14.89 20.17
N LEU A 721 -10.84 -14.87 19.68
CA LEU A 721 -11.94 -14.22 20.39
C LEU A 721 -12.32 -14.98 21.67
N GLY A 722 -12.30 -16.32 21.64
CA GLY A 722 -12.57 -17.14 22.82
C GLY A 722 -11.61 -16.82 23.95
N CYS A 723 -10.31 -16.76 23.66
CA CYS A 723 -9.29 -16.38 24.65
C CYS A 723 -9.42 -14.92 25.08
N LYS A 724 -9.66 -13.99 24.13
CA LYS A 724 -9.83 -12.56 24.42
C LYS A 724 -10.98 -12.29 25.37
N THR A 725 -12.12 -12.97 25.16
CA THR A 725 -13.35 -12.75 25.92
C THR A 725 -13.51 -13.68 27.14
N GLY A 726 -12.57 -14.59 27.36
CA GLY A 726 -12.56 -15.52 28.50
C GLY A 726 -13.53 -16.70 28.37
N VAL A 727 -13.68 -17.26 27.16
CA VAL A 727 -14.35 -18.55 26.96
C VAL A 727 -13.60 -19.63 27.74
N GLU A 728 -14.36 -20.44 28.51
CA GLU A 728 -13.80 -21.47 29.38
C GLU A 728 -12.92 -22.47 28.59
N GLY A 729 -11.76 -22.78 29.14
CA GLY A 729 -10.77 -23.70 28.56
C GLY A 729 -9.86 -23.10 27.49
N CYS A 730 -10.17 -21.94 26.89
CA CYS A 730 -9.38 -21.37 25.80
C CYS A 730 -7.94 -21.01 26.24
N MET A 731 -7.80 -20.29 27.34
CA MET A 731 -6.49 -19.92 27.87
C MET A 731 -5.65 -21.14 28.29
N ASN A 732 -6.28 -22.13 28.89
CA ASN A 732 -5.62 -23.39 29.24
C ASN A 732 -5.12 -24.15 28.02
N LEU A 733 -5.91 -24.15 26.93
CA LEU A 733 -5.54 -24.77 25.67
C LEU A 733 -4.25 -24.16 25.10
N THR A 734 -4.20 -22.84 25.00
CA THR A 734 -3.02 -22.12 24.45
C THR A 734 -1.79 -22.28 25.32
N SER A 735 -1.92 -22.21 26.65
CA SER A 735 -0.82 -22.44 27.58
C SER A 735 -0.29 -23.87 27.53
N MET A 736 -1.20 -24.85 27.46
CA MET A 736 -0.80 -26.26 27.35
C MET A 736 0.05 -26.53 26.11
N TRP A 737 -0.33 -26.01 24.97
CA TRP A 737 0.42 -26.19 23.73
C TRP A 737 1.79 -25.49 23.77
N TYR A 738 1.85 -24.29 24.30
CA TYR A 738 3.08 -23.53 24.41
C TYR A 738 4.06 -24.16 25.41
N ASN A 739 3.57 -24.63 26.55
CA ASN A 739 4.37 -25.32 27.58
C ASN A 739 4.96 -26.63 27.05
N LYS A 740 4.19 -27.43 26.29
CA LYS A 740 4.72 -28.60 25.62
C LYS A 740 5.88 -28.28 24.67
N TRP A 741 5.79 -27.13 23.98
CA TRP A 741 6.90 -26.67 23.16
C TRP A 741 8.09 -26.19 24.00
N MET A 742 7.86 -25.51 25.12
CA MET A 742 8.93 -25.13 26.05
C MET A 742 9.67 -26.34 26.63
N GLU A 743 8.95 -27.42 26.92
CA GLU A 743 9.53 -28.70 27.39
C GLU A 743 10.41 -29.36 26.33
N ASN A 744 10.05 -29.23 25.04
CA ASN A 744 10.83 -29.78 23.93
C ASN A 744 10.98 -28.75 22.81
N PRO A 745 11.92 -27.78 22.91
CA PRO A 745 12.10 -26.68 21.96
C PRO A 745 12.42 -27.11 20.52
N SER A 746 12.96 -28.31 20.33
CA SER A 746 13.28 -28.85 19.00
C SER A 746 12.05 -29.38 18.25
N LYS A 747 10.90 -29.57 18.91
CA LYS A 747 9.70 -30.17 18.34
C LYS A 747 8.47 -29.33 18.67
N ASN A 748 8.16 -28.37 17.83
CA ASN A 748 6.94 -27.59 17.93
C ASN A 748 5.76 -28.34 17.29
N LEU A 749 4.82 -28.80 18.10
CA LEU A 749 3.64 -29.55 17.66
C LEU A 749 2.44 -28.65 17.35
N ILE A 750 2.55 -27.33 17.53
CA ILE A 750 1.47 -26.38 17.26
C ILE A 750 1.33 -26.23 15.73
N HIS A 751 0.13 -26.47 15.22
CA HIS A 751 -0.14 -26.32 13.79
C HIS A 751 0.23 -24.91 13.28
N PRO A 752 0.84 -24.75 12.11
CA PRO A 752 1.26 -23.46 11.57
C PRO A 752 0.20 -22.36 11.63
N ASN A 753 -1.06 -22.66 11.28
CA ASN A 753 -2.17 -21.70 11.33
C ASN A 753 -2.46 -21.14 12.73
N LEU A 754 -2.17 -21.91 13.77
CA LEU A 754 -2.51 -21.57 15.15
C LEU A 754 -1.32 -20.97 15.92
N LYS A 755 -0.08 -21.06 15.39
CA LYS A 755 1.13 -20.62 16.07
C LYS A 755 1.04 -19.18 16.57
N ALA A 756 0.69 -18.23 15.70
CA ALA A 756 0.64 -16.81 16.07
C ALA A 756 -0.33 -16.56 17.24
N THR A 757 -1.53 -17.14 17.17
CA THR A 757 -2.56 -16.99 18.22
C THR A 757 -2.14 -17.68 19.52
N VAL A 758 -1.64 -18.90 19.43
CA VAL A 758 -1.19 -19.65 20.62
C VAL A 758 -0.02 -18.95 21.32
N TYR A 759 1.00 -18.52 20.57
CA TYR A 759 2.16 -17.81 21.12
C TYR A 759 1.72 -16.52 21.82
N CYS A 760 0.86 -15.73 21.15
CA CYS A 760 0.35 -14.48 21.69
C CYS A 760 -0.37 -14.70 23.02
N TYR A 761 -1.35 -15.61 23.08
CA TYR A 761 -2.11 -15.81 24.31
C TYR A 761 -1.31 -16.48 25.42
N ALA A 762 -0.41 -17.42 25.12
CA ALA A 762 0.47 -18.00 26.11
C ALA A 762 1.41 -16.96 26.74
N ILE A 763 2.04 -16.10 25.92
CA ILE A 763 2.89 -15.01 26.39
C ILE A 763 2.07 -13.95 27.14
N SER A 764 0.83 -13.68 26.75
CA SER A 764 -0.01 -12.66 27.38
C SER A 764 -0.40 -12.98 28.82
N ILE A 765 -0.58 -14.26 29.14
CA ILE A 765 -0.93 -14.72 30.49
C ILE A 765 0.29 -15.29 31.25
N GLY A 766 1.38 -15.59 30.53
CA GLY A 766 2.61 -16.09 31.07
C GLY A 766 3.45 -15.05 31.82
N GLY A 767 4.59 -15.49 32.25
CA GLY A 767 5.57 -14.66 32.94
C GLY A 767 6.83 -14.38 32.11
N ASP A 768 7.90 -14.21 32.86
CA ASP A 768 9.22 -13.96 32.27
C ASP A 768 9.72 -15.20 31.54
N ALA A 769 9.39 -16.41 32.02
CA ALA A 769 9.84 -17.67 31.42
C ALA A 769 9.28 -17.85 29.99
N GLU A 770 7.98 -17.65 29.79
CA GLU A 770 7.32 -17.76 28.50
C GLU A 770 7.84 -16.68 27.53
N TRP A 771 8.06 -15.46 28.02
CA TRP A 771 8.55 -14.36 27.19
C TRP A 771 10.01 -14.59 26.77
N GLU A 772 10.90 -14.97 27.71
CA GLU A 772 12.31 -15.25 27.44
C GLU A 772 12.48 -16.45 26.50
N PHE A 773 11.62 -17.47 26.64
CA PHE A 773 11.59 -18.58 25.70
C PHE A 773 11.22 -18.09 24.29
N GLY A 774 10.14 -17.29 24.14
CA GLY A 774 9.74 -16.71 22.87
C GLY A 774 10.84 -15.86 22.24
N TRP A 775 11.52 -15.02 23.05
CA TRP A 775 12.65 -14.21 22.59
C TRP A 775 13.84 -15.07 22.11
N LYS A 776 14.18 -16.11 22.86
CA LYS A 776 15.24 -17.07 22.46
C LYS A 776 14.89 -17.75 21.13
N MET A 777 13.64 -18.17 20.96
CA MET A 777 13.19 -18.81 19.71
C MET A 777 13.20 -17.82 18.54
N TYR A 778 12.80 -16.55 18.77
CA TYR A 778 12.91 -15.49 17.76
C TYR A 778 14.36 -15.28 17.28
N LYS A 779 15.31 -15.16 18.21
CA LYS A 779 16.73 -14.95 17.86
C LYS A 779 17.34 -16.14 17.12
N ASN A 780 16.81 -17.35 17.30
CA ASN A 780 17.26 -18.57 16.65
C ASN A 780 16.46 -18.93 15.39
N ALA A 781 15.40 -18.18 15.08
CA ALA A 781 14.55 -18.47 13.93
C ALA A 781 15.32 -18.29 12.62
N THR A 782 15.36 -19.31 11.79
CA THR A 782 15.97 -19.31 10.46
C THR A 782 14.95 -19.11 9.35
N ILE A 783 13.66 -19.31 9.65
CA ILE A 783 12.52 -19.14 8.74
C ILE A 783 11.83 -17.83 9.06
N ALA A 784 11.70 -16.96 8.06
CA ALA A 784 11.17 -15.61 8.23
C ALA A 784 9.71 -15.60 8.76
N ALA A 785 8.85 -16.53 8.32
CA ALA A 785 7.48 -16.66 8.80
C ALA A 785 7.41 -17.01 10.31
N GLU A 786 8.32 -17.85 10.84
CA GLU A 786 8.37 -18.12 12.28
C GLU A 786 8.84 -16.90 13.07
N ALA A 787 9.86 -16.19 12.56
CA ALA A 787 10.34 -14.96 13.17
C ALA A 787 9.22 -13.90 13.25
N LYS A 788 8.42 -13.73 12.19
CA LYS A 788 7.26 -12.82 12.13
C LYS A 788 6.23 -13.15 13.23
N LYS A 789 5.88 -14.43 13.41
CA LYS A 789 4.91 -14.89 14.41
C LYS A 789 5.39 -14.64 15.85
N LEU A 790 6.66 -14.98 16.13
CA LEU A 790 7.27 -14.76 17.44
C LEU A 790 7.41 -13.27 17.76
N MET A 791 7.79 -12.46 16.78
CA MET A 791 7.91 -11.01 16.91
C MET A 791 6.58 -10.35 17.29
N SER A 792 5.49 -10.77 16.64
CA SER A 792 4.13 -10.36 16.99
C SER A 792 3.76 -10.80 18.40
N ALA A 793 3.99 -12.06 18.73
CA ALA A 793 3.60 -12.66 20.00
C ALA A 793 4.31 -12.03 21.22
N LEU A 794 5.59 -11.65 21.09
CA LEU A 794 6.34 -10.95 22.14
C LEU A 794 5.71 -9.61 22.54
N SER A 795 4.99 -8.97 21.62
CA SER A 795 4.23 -7.74 21.89
C SER A 795 2.95 -8.00 22.71
N CYS A 796 2.47 -9.24 22.82
CA CYS A 796 1.25 -9.59 23.53
C CYS A 796 1.40 -9.62 25.06
N THR A 797 2.61 -9.52 25.59
CA THR A 797 2.84 -9.53 27.04
C THR A 797 2.04 -8.45 27.76
N ARG A 798 1.44 -8.81 28.90
CA ARG A 798 0.75 -7.87 29.79
C ARG A 798 1.68 -7.30 30.86
N LYS A 799 2.97 -7.69 30.90
CA LYS A 799 3.95 -7.15 31.84
C LYS A 799 4.58 -5.87 31.26
N PRO A 800 4.35 -4.69 31.88
CA PRO A 800 4.84 -3.42 31.34
C PRO A 800 6.35 -3.36 31.16
N LEU A 801 7.10 -3.99 32.09
CA LEU A 801 8.57 -3.98 32.05
C LEU A 801 9.13 -4.79 30.88
N LEU A 802 8.53 -5.95 30.54
CA LEU A 802 8.94 -6.76 29.40
C LEU A 802 8.66 -6.03 28.09
N LEU A 803 7.48 -5.40 27.98
CA LEU A 803 7.12 -4.63 26.81
C LEU A 803 8.05 -3.43 26.60
N GLN A 804 8.36 -2.70 27.69
CA GLN A 804 9.30 -1.57 27.62
C GLN A 804 10.70 -2.03 27.17
N ARG A 805 11.17 -3.16 27.68
CA ARG A 805 12.44 -3.77 27.23
C ARG A 805 12.40 -4.13 25.75
N TYR A 806 11.30 -4.73 25.29
CA TYR A 806 11.11 -5.08 23.90
C TYR A 806 11.11 -3.86 22.97
N LEU A 807 10.41 -2.80 23.36
CA LEU A 807 10.42 -1.53 22.62
C LEU A 807 11.84 -0.93 22.55
N LYS A 808 12.64 -1.01 23.61
CA LYS A 808 14.04 -0.54 23.58
C LYS A 808 14.91 -1.33 22.59
N TYR A 809 14.63 -2.61 22.37
CA TYR A 809 15.35 -3.41 21.37
C TYR A 809 15.19 -2.90 19.93
N THR A 810 14.11 -2.17 19.64
CA THR A 810 13.88 -1.56 18.31
C THR A 810 14.84 -0.41 17.97
N LEU A 811 15.60 0.09 18.94
CA LEU A 811 16.64 1.10 18.72
C LEU A 811 18.00 0.49 18.32
N ASP A 812 18.15 -0.83 18.41
CA ASP A 812 19.38 -1.54 18.08
C ASP A 812 19.14 -2.49 16.88
N PRO A 813 19.72 -2.18 15.70
CA PRO A 813 19.56 -3.02 14.49
C PRO A 813 20.08 -4.45 14.64
N ASN A 814 20.96 -4.73 15.62
CA ASN A 814 21.43 -6.09 15.93
C ASN A 814 20.39 -6.91 16.70
N MET A 815 19.47 -6.24 17.37
CA MET A 815 18.37 -6.87 18.10
C MET A 815 17.14 -7.03 17.20
N ILE A 816 16.70 -5.94 16.55
CA ILE A 816 15.53 -5.87 15.66
C ILE A 816 15.94 -5.20 14.36
N ARG A 817 15.62 -5.79 13.22
CA ARG A 817 15.88 -5.22 11.90
C ARG A 817 15.07 -3.93 11.70
N LYS A 818 15.65 -2.94 11.02
CA LYS A 818 14.99 -1.65 10.75
C LYS A 818 13.62 -1.80 10.10
N GLN A 819 13.47 -2.69 9.14
CA GLN A 819 12.20 -2.97 8.45
C GLN A 819 11.07 -3.46 9.38
N ASP A 820 11.39 -4.05 10.54
CA ASP A 820 10.44 -4.70 11.44
C ASP A 820 10.01 -3.80 12.61
N VAL A 821 10.67 -2.65 12.80
CA VAL A 821 10.40 -1.73 13.91
C VAL A 821 8.94 -1.24 13.88
N ALA A 822 8.44 -0.81 12.71
CA ALA A 822 7.07 -0.33 12.57
C ALA A 822 6.04 -1.44 12.90
N PHE A 823 6.32 -2.67 12.51
CA PHE A 823 5.50 -3.84 12.80
C PHE A 823 5.40 -4.11 14.31
N ILE A 824 6.53 -4.12 15.02
CA ILE A 824 6.56 -4.30 16.48
C ILE A 824 5.78 -3.21 17.20
N MET A 825 5.98 -1.95 16.79
CA MET A 825 5.28 -0.80 17.39
C MET A 825 3.76 -0.92 17.20
N ALA A 826 3.31 -1.31 16.01
CA ALA A 826 1.89 -1.53 15.71
C ALA A 826 1.28 -2.65 16.57
N HIS A 827 1.98 -3.77 16.71
CA HIS A 827 1.53 -4.87 17.57
C HIS A 827 1.52 -4.50 19.05
N ALA A 828 2.53 -3.81 19.55
CA ALA A 828 2.54 -3.29 20.91
C ALA A 828 1.35 -2.35 21.16
N ALA A 829 1.09 -1.42 20.23
CA ALA A 829 -0.03 -0.47 20.31
C ALA A 829 -1.42 -1.14 20.24
N SER A 830 -1.51 -2.40 19.78
CA SER A 830 -2.77 -3.15 19.70
C SER A 830 -3.25 -3.65 21.06
N SER A 831 -2.41 -3.68 22.08
CA SER A 831 -2.78 -4.09 23.44
C SER A 831 -3.10 -2.89 24.34
N VAL A 832 -4.00 -3.11 25.32
CA VAL A 832 -4.36 -2.10 26.36
C VAL A 832 -3.10 -1.54 27.05
N VAL A 833 -2.23 -2.44 27.50
CA VAL A 833 -1.00 -2.07 28.22
C VAL A 833 0.01 -1.38 27.30
N GLY A 834 0.12 -1.86 26.08
CA GLY A 834 1.16 -1.40 25.15
C GLY A 834 0.83 -0.09 24.41
N ARG A 835 -0.44 0.25 24.27
CA ARG A 835 -0.89 1.45 23.52
C ARG A 835 -0.21 2.74 24.01
N THR A 836 -0.32 2.99 25.31
CA THR A 836 0.30 4.17 25.93
C THR A 836 1.83 4.09 25.93
N GLN A 837 2.39 2.90 26.13
CA GLN A 837 3.84 2.70 26.13
C GLN A 837 4.45 2.92 24.73
N ALA A 838 3.86 2.34 23.70
CA ALA A 838 4.31 2.52 22.32
C ALA A 838 4.25 3.99 21.91
N TRP A 839 3.15 4.68 22.23
CA TRP A 839 2.99 6.11 21.96
C TRP A 839 4.07 6.97 22.65
N ASN A 840 4.26 6.77 23.94
CA ASN A 840 5.27 7.50 24.70
C ASN A 840 6.69 7.20 24.21
N PHE A 841 6.96 5.94 23.83
CA PHE A 841 8.26 5.53 23.33
C PHE A 841 8.58 6.16 21.97
N ILE A 842 7.60 6.20 21.04
CA ILE A 842 7.76 6.85 19.72
C ILE A 842 8.08 8.33 19.90
N ARG A 843 7.31 9.05 20.74
CA ARG A 843 7.55 10.48 20.99
C ARG A 843 8.94 10.73 21.58
N ALA A 844 9.32 9.95 22.59
CA ALA A 844 10.60 10.11 23.26
C ALA A 844 11.82 9.83 22.35
N ASN A 845 11.66 8.98 21.35
CA ASN A 845 12.72 8.58 20.44
C ASN A 845 12.52 9.07 19.00
N TRP A 846 11.63 10.04 18.80
CA TRP A 846 11.25 10.51 17.46
C TRP A 846 12.45 10.97 16.64
N HIS A 847 13.38 11.71 17.23
CA HIS A 847 14.62 12.17 16.56
C HIS A 847 15.53 11.03 16.08
N HIS A 848 15.47 9.86 16.72
CA HIS A 848 16.17 8.67 16.25
C HIS A 848 15.54 8.15 14.96
N PHE A 849 14.21 8.02 14.94
CA PHE A 849 13.47 7.47 13.80
C PHE A 849 13.45 8.40 12.58
N VAL A 850 13.49 9.72 12.77
CA VAL A 850 13.49 10.71 11.67
C VAL A 850 14.80 10.73 10.87
N LYS A 851 15.91 10.24 11.44
CA LYS A 851 17.19 10.12 10.72
C LYS A 851 17.16 9.04 9.65
N GLU A 852 16.20 8.13 9.71
CA GLU A 852 15.99 7.06 8.74
C GLU A 852 15.29 7.57 7.46
N PRO A 853 15.20 6.75 6.38
CA PRO A 853 14.58 7.16 5.11
C PRO A 853 13.18 7.73 5.28
N GLN A 854 12.80 8.64 4.42
CA GLN A 854 11.57 9.46 4.51
C GLN A 854 10.26 8.67 4.66
N SER A 855 10.18 7.43 4.18
CA SER A 855 8.99 6.58 4.30
C SER A 855 8.84 5.90 5.65
N PHE A 856 9.96 5.66 6.37
CA PHE A 856 9.96 4.91 7.62
C PHE A 856 9.23 5.61 8.77
N PRO A 857 9.47 6.91 9.06
CA PRO A 857 8.74 7.62 10.11
C PRO A 857 7.25 7.69 9.87
N ILE A 858 6.83 7.84 8.62
CA ILE A 858 5.41 7.89 8.22
C ILE A 858 4.77 6.53 8.46
N THR A 859 5.38 5.44 7.98
CA THR A 859 4.88 4.07 8.18
C THR A 859 4.80 3.71 9.65
N LEU A 860 5.83 4.03 10.43
CA LEU A 860 5.87 3.82 11.86
C LEU A 860 4.71 4.52 12.57
N PHE A 861 4.55 5.81 12.30
CA PHE A 861 3.49 6.61 12.90
C PHE A 861 2.11 6.11 12.48
N PHE A 862 1.90 5.81 11.19
CA PHE A 862 0.63 5.31 10.66
C PHE A 862 0.22 3.99 11.32
N SER A 863 1.15 3.05 11.41
CA SER A 863 0.90 1.72 12.01
C SER A 863 0.49 1.79 13.49
N CYS A 864 1.07 2.72 14.25
CA CYS A 864 0.75 2.91 15.66
C CYS A 864 -0.46 3.81 15.89
N SER A 865 -0.61 4.88 15.12
CA SER A 865 -1.65 5.90 15.33
C SER A 865 -3.05 5.34 15.08
N THR A 866 -3.20 4.39 14.17
CA THR A 866 -4.49 3.71 13.93
C THR A 866 -5.03 2.97 15.15
N LYS A 867 -4.15 2.62 16.10
CA LYS A 867 -4.48 1.93 17.36
C LYS A 867 -4.62 2.90 18.55
N ILE A 868 -4.23 4.18 18.39
CA ILE A 868 -4.41 5.21 19.41
C ILE A 868 -5.87 5.67 19.34
N ASN A 869 -6.68 5.23 20.30
CA ASN A 869 -8.14 5.45 20.31
C ASN A 869 -8.57 6.66 21.17
N ALA A 870 -9.87 6.82 21.37
CA ALA A 870 -10.64 7.87 22.02
C ALA A 870 -10.17 8.28 23.45
N SER A 871 -8.87 8.54 23.65
CA SER A 871 -8.34 8.97 24.94
C SER A 871 -8.26 10.48 25.04
N PRO A 872 -8.99 11.12 25.97
CA PRO A 872 -8.88 12.55 26.23
C PRO A 872 -7.45 13.01 26.60
N ARG A 873 -6.63 12.08 27.10
CA ARG A 873 -5.23 12.38 27.50
C ARG A 873 -4.29 12.41 26.31
N ILE A 874 -4.58 11.65 25.25
CA ILE A 874 -3.72 11.53 24.08
C ILE A 874 -3.94 12.68 23.09
N HIS A 875 -5.16 13.18 22.96
CA HIS A 875 -5.49 14.25 22.03
C HIS A 875 -4.61 15.52 22.16
N PRO A 876 -4.40 16.10 23.35
CA PRO A 876 -3.50 17.25 23.50
C PRO A 876 -2.04 16.91 23.16
N GLN A 877 -1.62 15.68 23.45
CA GLN A 877 -0.28 15.21 23.13
C GLN A 877 -0.05 15.06 21.62
N LEU A 878 -1.09 14.65 20.86
CA LEU A 878 -1.04 14.61 19.39
C LEU A 878 -0.90 16.01 18.82
N GLN A 879 -1.60 17.00 19.35
CA GLN A 879 -1.49 18.39 18.90
C GLN A 879 -0.09 18.95 19.15
N GLN A 880 0.46 18.76 20.35
CA GLN A 880 1.83 19.17 20.66
C GLN A 880 2.83 18.49 19.72
N PHE A 881 2.72 17.20 19.53
CA PHE A 881 3.59 16.42 18.65
C PHE A 881 3.50 16.87 17.19
N ARG A 882 2.32 17.22 16.71
CA ARG A 882 2.10 17.81 15.39
C ARG A 882 2.92 19.09 15.20
N ASP A 883 2.90 19.97 16.19
CA ASP A 883 3.61 21.25 16.12
C ASP A 883 5.13 21.07 16.17
N GLU A 884 5.61 20.09 16.97
CA GLU A 884 7.02 19.67 16.99
C GLU A 884 7.50 19.15 15.63
N ILE A 885 6.70 18.29 14.95
CA ILE A 885 6.99 17.75 13.62
C ILE A 885 6.95 18.84 12.55
N ALA A 886 5.98 19.74 12.60
CA ALA A 886 5.86 20.85 11.66
C ALA A 886 7.09 21.77 11.74
N SER A 887 7.56 22.08 12.94
CA SER A 887 8.77 22.88 13.15
C SER A 887 10.05 22.19 12.66
N ALA A 888 10.05 20.86 12.57
CA ALA A 888 11.15 20.07 12.01
C ALA A 888 11.08 19.92 10.47
N GLY A 889 10.09 20.50 9.79
CA GLY A 889 9.94 20.46 8.34
C GLY A 889 9.49 19.11 7.77
N LEU A 890 8.77 18.31 8.56
CA LEU A 890 8.27 16.97 8.18
C LEU A 890 6.79 17.01 7.78
N GLU A 891 6.45 17.79 6.77
CA GLU A 891 5.08 18.08 6.34
C GLU A 891 4.25 16.83 6.00
N SER A 892 4.83 15.81 5.37
CA SER A 892 4.14 14.55 5.06
C SER A 892 3.68 13.81 6.31
N THR A 893 4.48 13.88 7.39
CA THR A 893 4.13 13.30 8.69
C THR A 893 3.07 14.12 9.40
N VAL A 894 3.10 15.47 9.25
CA VAL A 894 2.07 16.38 9.79
C VAL A 894 0.69 15.98 9.31
N TRP A 895 0.52 15.72 8.00
CA TRP A 895 -0.76 15.29 7.45
C TRP A 895 -1.28 14.00 8.10
N THR A 896 -0.40 13.03 8.34
CA THR A 896 -0.77 11.78 9.02
C THR A 896 -1.19 12.01 10.48
N VAL A 897 -0.54 12.95 11.16
CA VAL A 897 -0.90 13.33 12.54
C VAL A 897 -2.24 14.07 12.55
N ASP A 898 -2.49 14.95 11.59
CA ASP A 898 -3.77 15.64 11.44
C ASP A 898 -4.94 14.67 11.23
N GLN A 899 -4.77 13.63 10.41
CA GLN A 899 -5.75 12.55 10.28
C GLN A 899 -6.03 11.86 11.62
N GLN A 900 -4.98 11.60 12.40
CA GLN A 900 -5.15 10.94 13.69
C GLN A 900 -5.82 11.85 14.73
N ILE A 901 -5.56 13.15 14.69
CA ILE A 901 -6.25 14.15 15.54
C ILE A 901 -7.74 14.17 15.20
N GLU A 902 -8.09 14.25 13.92
CA GLU A 902 -9.48 14.18 13.43
C GLU A 902 -10.18 12.94 13.94
N ARG A 903 -9.58 11.77 13.73
CA ARG A 903 -10.11 10.47 14.18
C ARG A 903 -10.29 10.38 15.69
N THR A 904 -9.32 10.87 16.46
CA THR A 904 -9.39 10.85 17.92
C THR A 904 -10.52 11.72 18.44
N LYS A 905 -10.72 12.93 17.87
CA LYS A 905 -11.84 13.82 18.18
C LYS A 905 -13.19 13.14 17.90
N ALA A 906 -13.34 12.57 16.70
CA ALA A 906 -14.56 11.87 16.32
C ALA A 906 -14.88 10.71 17.27
N ASN A 907 -13.89 9.89 17.63
CA ASN A 907 -14.05 8.79 18.55
C ASN A 907 -14.43 9.24 19.99
N MET A 908 -13.79 10.29 20.51
CA MET A 908 -14.14 10.85 21.83
C MET A 908 -15.59 11.33 21.87
N LYS A 909 -16.03 12.04 20.83
CA LYS A 909 -17.40 12.52 20.70
C LYS A 909 -18.38 11.37 20.61
N TRP A 910 -18.08 10.36 19.79
CA TRP A 910 -18.92 9.19 19.64
C TRP A 910 -19.13 8.44 20.98
N VAL A 911 -18.05 8.24 21.76
CA VAL A 911 -18.13 7.59 23.07
C VAL A 911 -19.04 8.40 24.02
N ALA A 912 -18.84 9.72 24.09
CA ALA A 912 -19.64 10.59 24.96
C ALA A 912 -21.15 10.53 24.64
N GLU A 913 -21.49 10.41 23.35
CA GLU A 913 -22.90 10.40 22.89
C GLU A 913 -23.57 9.03 22.97
N ASN A 914 -22.81 7.93 22.83
CA ASN A 914 -23.41 6.59 22.66
C ASN A 914 -23.24 5.65 23.85
N LYS A 915 -22.36 5.95 24.78
CA LYS A 915 -21.98 5.07 25.90
C LYS A 915 -23.18 4.57 26.68
N GLU A 916 -24.09 5.46 27.10
CA GLU A 916 -25.26 5.10 27.93
C GLU A 916 -26.27 4.24 27.17
N GLN A 917 -26.48 4.53 25.87
CA GLN A 917 -27.37 3.75 25.03
C GLN A 917 -26.84 2.32 24.82
N ILE A 918 -25.53 2.20 24.59
CA ILE A 918 -24.85 0.89 24.45
C ILE A 918 -24.95 0.10 25.75
N LYS A 919 -24.70 0.76 26.89
CA LYS A 919 -24.83 0.11 28.23
C LYS A 919 -26.20 -0.48 28.43
N LYS A 920 -27.26 0.33 28.19
CA LYS A 920 -28.64 -0.11 28.32
C LYS A 920 -28.93 -1.32 27.43
N TRP A 921 -28.57 -1.24 26.16
CA TRP A 921 -28.80 -2.32 25.19
C TRP A 921 -28.08 -3.63 25.60
N LEU A 922 -26.81 -3.54 26.02
CA LEU A 922 -26.03 -4.70 26.46
C LEU A 922 -26.64 -5.34 27.73
N THR A 923 -27.19 -4.53 28.63
CA THR A 923 -27.85 -5.02 29.83
C THR A 923 -29.13 -5.78 29.47
N GLU A 924 -29.94 -5.25 28.55
CA GLU A 924 -31.18 -5.89 28.07
C GLU A 924 -30.90 -7.22 27.32
N GLU A 925 -29.80 -7.28 26.53
CA GLU A 925 -29.40 -8.49 25.78
C GLU A 925 -28.73 -9.56 26.66
N SER A 926 -28.26 -9.20 27.86
CA SER A 926 -27.62 -10.11 28.81
C SER A 926 -28.61 -10.66 29.85
N ALA A 927 -29.82 -10.09 29.95
CA ALA A 927 -30.88 -10.49 30.82
C ALA A 927 -31.70 -11.65 30.21
#